data_31632621d4a9f71947efd90b179d138e
#
_entry.id   31632621d4a9f71947efd90b179d138e
#
_cell.length_a   1.000
_cell.length_b   1.000
_cell.length_c   1.000
_cell.angle_alpha   90.00
_cell.angle_beta   90.00
_cell.angle_gamma   90.00
#
_symmetry.space_group_name_H-M   'P 1'
#
loop_
_entity.id
_entity.type
_entity.pdbx_description
1 polymer ?
#
loop_
_entity_poly.entity_id
_entity_poly.type
_entity_poly.pdbx_seq_one_letter_code
_entity_poly.pdbx_strand_id
1 'polypeptide(L)'
;MKTIYLGFLAFILFNQSLAQTITLLDTIPTIELEEVKIAGLRTDESQPFAYTNLDKEDLASRNLGQDLPIMLNYLPGVVTTSDAGAGIGYTGIRVRGSDATRVNVTINGIPYNDSESQGVYWVDLPDFTSSISSLQMQRGVGTSTNGSGAFGASINLLTDAVSENAFAEIANSVGSFNSLKHTLMFSTGLLNNNIEISGRLSKITSDGYIDRATSDLDSYFLQAAYQDKNTLIKAIMFGGHEITYQSWFGIDATTLNTNRTYNPAGEIYDDNGNLEGHYDRQVDEYLQDHYQFHWNQKLNVYTNLSLGLNYTYGRGYYEEYKDLWFEQNINFSEENNFSYLGLQPYSIGGNTVDTTENIIKKWLDNDYYVATFSLNTQKGNTTLNFGTMFSSYTGDHYGELIFAANASAGLPRDRFYENRGKKTEGNIYAKVNHQLNDLFSAYLDLQYRSISYTALGTVKGPANIDIDENYGFFNPKVGMVYNFNPKNKLYLSFARAHREPIRDDFEQGNPMPEELNDFELGWRFTGEKSTFLANLYFMDYTNQLVLTGAINDVGAPLRENVGKSSRLGIELEGNFALGSRWSWQPNLTLSSNRNHDYYFERDGKLTDLGNTHLSFSPAVVAGNIITYQPESKLRLALLTKYVGEQFMGNIDSDNSKLSAYTNSDLNIAYQFLPMRLFKSIDVSLLVNNILNVKYVSNGYFYTFDDDYSDPGKVTTIEGSGYYPQAGINFLLGINFRF
;
A
#
# COMPACT_ATOMS: atom_id res chain seq x y z
N MET A 1 -12.52 8.84 30.95
CA MET A 1 -12.95 7.94 29.88
C MET A 1 -13.91 6.80 30.29
N LYS A 2 -14.09 6.45 31.57
CA LYS A 2 -15.04 5.38 32.01
C LYS A 2 -16.52 5.76 32.04
N THR A 3 -16.89 7.04 31.85
CA THR A 3 -18.28 7.53 32.01
C THR A 3 -19.03 7.75 30.69
N ILE A 4 -18.36 7.62 29.54
CA ILE A 4 -18.97 7.84 28.22
C ILE A 4 -19.57 6.53 27.63
N TYR A 5 -19.07 5.37 28.03
CA TYR A 5 -19.55 4.08 27.52
C TYR A 5 -20.96 3.65 27.99
N LEU A 6 -21.44 4.18 29.12
CA LEU A 6 -22.80 3.82 29.64
C LEU A 6 -23.93 4.63 28.99
N GLY A 7 -23.64 5.81 28.41
CA GLY A 7 -24.65 6.66 27.78
C GLY A 7 -25.12 6.15 26.40
N PHE A 8 -24.23 5.46 25.66
CA PHE A 8 -24.55 4.97 24.32
C PHE A 8 -25.39 3.69 24.33
N LEU A 9 -25.25 2.84 25.34
CA LEU A 9 -26.04 1.63 25.48
C LEU A 9 -27.52 1.90 25.86
N ALA A 10 -27.79 3.03 26.52
CA ALA A 10 -29.14 3.41 26.94
C ALA A 10 -30.00 4.00 25.80
N PHE A 11 -29.39 4.48 24.70
CA PHE A 11 -30.11 5.04 23.56
C PHE A 11 -30.67 3.98 22.60
N ILE A 12 -30.10 2.77 22.62
CA ILE A 12 -30.50 1.64 21.73
C ILE A 12 -31.77 0.94 22.23
N LEU A 13 -32.14 1.11 23.51
CA LEU A 13 -33.26 0.37 24.09
C LEU A 13 -34.64 1.05 24.00
N PHE A 14 -34.77 2.25 23.42
CA PHE A 14 -36.02 3.03 23.52
C PHE A 14 -36.83 3.23 22.22
N ASN A 15 -36.46 2.60 21.09
CA ASN A 15 -37.22 2.72 19.86
C ASN A 15 -37.71 1.36 19.32
N GLN A 16 -38.50 0.66 20.11
CA GLN A 16 -39.38 -0.41 19.58
C GLN A 16 -40.83 0.06 19.68
N SER A 17 -41.33 0.75 18.68
CA SER A 17 -42.75 0.75 18.33
C SER A 17 -42.99 1.50 17.02
N LEU A 18 -43.66 0.83 16.10
CA LEU A 18 -44.30 1.28 14.86
C LEU A 18 -43.62 0.80 13.56
N ALA A 19 -43.70 -0.50 13.30
CA ALA A 19 -43.69 -1.00 11.93
C ALA A 19 -45.13 -1.01 11.43
N GLN A 20 -45.48 -0.04 10.62
CA GLN A 20 -46.68 -0.15 9.75
C GLN A 20 -46.30 -0.57 8.35
N THR A 21 -46.90 -1.66 7.92
CA THR A 21 -46.89 -2.23 6.57
C THR A 21 -47.40 -1.20 5.57
N ILE A 22 -46.56 -0.82 4.60
CA ILE A 22 -47.00 -0.08 3.40
C ILE A 22 -46.70 -0.90 2.17
N THR A 23 -47.75 -1.09 1.38
CA THR A 23 -47.87 -1.79 0.11
C THR A 23 -46.95 -1.23 -0.98
N LEU A 24 -46.44 -2.14 -1.79
CA LEU A 24 -45.74 -1.94 -3.06
C LEU A 24 -46.34 -0.83 -3.91
N LEU A 25 -45.51 0.16 -4.21
CA LEU A 25 -45.72 1.06 -5.34
C LEU A 25 -44.46 1.03 -6.21
N ASP A 26 -44.68 0.91 -7.50
CA ASP A 26 -43.74 0.82 -8.61
C ASP A 26 -42.32 1.31 -8.38
N THR A 27 -41.37 0.41 -8.49
CA THR A 27 -39.94 0.72 -8.55
C THR A 27 -39.63 1.43 -9.87
N ILE A 28 -39.52 2.75 -9.83
CA ILE A 28 -38.78 3.51 -10.83
C ILE A 28 -37.32 3.12 -10.63
N PRO A 29 -36.56 2.68 -11.66
CA PRO A 29 -35.15 2.38 -11.48
C PRO A 29 -34.44 3.66 -11.04
N THR A 30 -33.97 3.71 -9.79
CA THR A 30 -33.08 4.71 -9.29
C THR A 30 -31.76 4.49 -10.01
N ILE A 31 -31.40 5.35 -10.96
CA ILE A 31 -30.04 5.41 -11.50
C ILE A 31 -29.18 5.90 -10.36
N GLU A 32 -28.39 5.00 -9.81
CA GLU A 32 -27.53 5.30 -8.65
C GLU A 32 -26.46 6.32 -9.05
N LEU A 33 -26.41 7.44 -8.32
CA LEU A 33 -25.38 8.46 -8.51
C LEU A 33 -23.96 7.92 -8.20
N GLU A 34 -23.85 6.82 -7.47
CA GLU A 34 -22.59 6.10 -7.27
C GLU A 34 -22.06 5.46 -8.56
N GLU A 35 -22.91 4.91 -9.42
CA GLU A 35 -22.46 4.40 -10.73
C GLU A 35 -21.81 5.50 -11.58
N VAL A 36 -22.30 6.73 -11.47
CA VAL A 36 -21.74 7.89 -12.17
C VAL A 36 -20.36 8.28 -11.63
N LYS A 37 -20.18 8.22 -10.32
CA LYS A 37 -18.87 8.45 -9.67
C LYS A 37 -17.85 7.38 -10.12
N ILE A 38 -18.27 6.12 -10.13
CA ILE A 38 -17.45 4.99 -10.56
C ILE A 38 -17.01 5.17 -12.03
N ALA A 39 -17.91 5.51 -12.92
CA ALA A 39 -17.61 5.70 -14.34
C ALA A 39 -16.62 6.85 -14.62
N GLY A 40 -16.53 7.86 -13.75
CA GLY A 40 -15.56 8.93 -13.87
C GLY A 40 -14.14 8.56 -13.40
N LEU A 41 -14.04 7.71 -12.39
CA LEU A 41 -12.77 7.39 -11.72
C LEU A 41 -12.13 6.09 -12.23
N ARG A 42 -12.92 5.10 -12.61
CA ARG A 42 -12.47 3.76 -13.00
C ARG A 42 -12.49 3.55 -14.50
N THR A 43 -11.71 2.58 -14.93
CA THR A 43 -11.74 2.07 -16.29
C THR A 43 -12.79 0.98 -16.43
N ASP A 44 -13.29 0.80 -17.65
CA ASP A 44 -14.23 -0.24 -18.03
C ASP A 44 -13.79 -0.98 -19.30
N GLU A 45 -14.61 -1.89 -19.80
CA GLU A 45 -14.31 -2.67 -20.99
C GLU A 45 -14.27 -1.86 -22.30
N SER A 46 -14.73 -0.62 -22.31
CA SER A 46 -14.65 0.28 -23.47
C SER A 46 -13.30 0.99 -23.60
N GLN A 47 -12.45 0.88 -22.57
CA GLN A 47 -11.15 1.52 -22.48
C GLN A 47 -10.02 0.49 -22.59
N PRO A 48 -8.86 0.88 -23.16
CA PRO A 48 -7.79 -0.04 -23.52
C PRO A 48 -6.79 -0.28 -22.38
N PHE A 49 -7.24 -0.71 -21.20
CA PHE A 49 -6.39 -0.95 -20.03
C PHE A 49 -6.64 -2.32 -19.41
N ALA A 50 -5.57 -2.91 -18.86
CA ALA A 50 -5.66 -4.10 -18.03
C ALA A 50 -6.11 -3.73 -16.60
N TYR A 51 -7.20 -4.33 -16.12
CA TYR A 51 -7.71 -4.10 -14.77
C TYR A 51 -8.39 -5.33 -14.19
N THR A 52 -8.47 -5.37 -12.86
CA THR A 52 -9.23 -6.36 -12.08
C THR A 52 -10.08 -5.64 -11.05
N ASN A 53 -11.37 -5.98 -10.96
CA ASN A 53 -12.28 -5.50 -9.93
C ASN A 53 -12.43 -6.55 -8.83
N LEU A 54 -12.51 -6.10 -7.58
CA LEU A 54 -12.92 -6.89 -6.43
C LEU A 54 -14.04 -6.16 -5.71
N ASP A 55 -15.12 -6.88 -5.43
CA ASP A 55 -16.23 -6.38 -4.64
C ASP A 55 -16.06 -6.74 -3.15
N LYS A 56 -16.88 -6.13 -2.29
CA LYS A 56 -16.85 -6.37 -0.84
C LYS A 56 -16.97 -7.86 -0.50
N GLU A 57 -17.82 -8.59 -1.22
CA GLU A 57 -18.05 -10.02 -1.02
C GLU A 57 -16.81 -10.87 -1.31
N ASP A 58 -15.98 -10.48 -2.28
CA ASP A 58 -14.74 -11.17 -2.63
C ASP A 58 -13.71 -11.12 -1.48
N LEU A 59 -13.75 -10.06 -0.69
CA LEU A 59 -12.81 -9.78 0.40
C LEU A 59 -13.34 -10.23 1.77
N ALA A 60 -14.65 -10.14 1.99
CA ALA A 60 -15.29 -10.27 3.32
C ALA A 60 -14.91 -11.56 4.06
N SER A 61 -14.90 -12.71 3.38
CA SER A 61 -14.61 -14.01 4.02
C SER A 61 -13.15 -14.19 4.45
N ARG A 62 -12.25 -13.29 4.00
CA ARG A 62 -10.81 -13.30 4.29
C ARG A 62 -10.37 -12.09 5.11
N ASN A 63 -11.26 -11.12 5.34
CA ASN A 63 -10.96 -9.92 6.13
C ASN A 63 -11.00 -10.24 7.64
N LEU A 64 -9.96 -10.89 8.14
CA LEU A 64 -9.85 -11.39 9.50
C LEU A 64 -8.80 -10.66 10.36
N GLY A 65 -8.28 -9.52 9.87
CA GLY A 65 -7.31 -8.67 10.55
C GLY A 65 -6.05 -8.39 9.74
N GLN A 66 -5.85 -9.10 8.61
CA GLN A 66 -4.72 -8.84 7.72
C GLN A 66 -4.90 -7.50 7.00
N ASP A 67 -3.77 -6.88 6.64
CA ASP A 67 -3.73 -5.66 5.86
C ASP A 67 -4.19 -5.90 4.42
N LEU A 68 -4.64 -4.83 3.77
CA LEU A 68 -5.19 -4.90 2.41
C LEU A 68 -4.23 -5.54 1.38
N PRO A 69 -2.91 -5.27 1.34
CA PRO A 69 -1.99 -5.94 0.41
C PRO A 69 -2.10 -7.45 0.43
N ILE A 70 -2.18 -8.06 1.61
CA ILE A 70 -2.24 -9.52 1.76
C ILE A 70 -3.48 -10.11 1.07
N MET A 71 -4.60 -9.40 1.10
CA MET A 71 -5.82 -9.83 0.40
C MET A 71 -5.69 -9.73 -1.12
N LEU A 72 -4.82 -8.85 -1.63
CA LEU A 72 -4.54 -8.65 -3.05
C LEU A 72 -3.47 -9.60 -3.61
N ASN A 73 -2.82 -10.41 -2.77
CA ASN A 73 -1.71 -11.29 -3.15
C ASN A 73 -2.04 -12.23 -4.33
N TYR A 74 -3.29 -12.60 -4.50
CA TYR A 74 -3.73 -13.54 -5.54
C TYR A 74 -4.09 -12.88 -6.87
N LEU A 75 -3.88 -11.55 -7.02
CA LEU A 75 -4.08 -10.84 -8.28
C LEU A 75 -2.89 -11.03 -9.23
N PRO A 76 -3.09 -10.83 -10.56
CA PRO A 76 -2.03 -10.98 -11.56
C PRO A 76 -0.83 -10.07 -11.31
N GLY A 77 0.38 -10.62 -11.37
CA GLY A 77 1.62 -9.88 -11.24
C GLY A 77 1.89 -9.26 -9.87
N VAL A 78 1.08 -9.56 -8.85
CA VAL A 78 1.20 -9.04 -7.49
C VAL A 78 2.13 -9.92 -6.66
N VAL A 79 3.02 -9.30 -5.89
CA VAL A 79 3.83 -9.93 -4.83
C VAL A 79 3.66 -9.09 -3.57
N THR A 80 3.36 -9.73 -2.45
CA THR A 80 3.16 -9.06 -1.15
C THR A 80 4.23 -9.47 -0.15
N THR A 81 4.51 -8.58 0.80
CA THR A 81 5.50 -8.75 1.86
C THR A 81 4.90 -8.44 3.21
N SER A 82 5.49 -8.97 4.28
CA SER A 82 5.14 -8.66 5.67
C SER A 82 6.39 -8.72 6.53
N ASP A 83 6.72 -7.65 7.21
CA ASP A 83 7.92 -7.57 8.04
C ASP A 83 7.73 -8.36 9.34
N ALA A 84 6.55 -8.29 9.95
CA ALA A 84 6.16 -9.14 11.08
C ALA A 84 5.88 -10.61 10.68
N GLY A 85 5.91 -10.95 9.38
CA GLY A 85 5.85 -12.30 8.83
C GLY A 85 4.48 -12.97 8.83
N ALA A 86 3.41 -12.31 9.30
CA ALA A 86 2.07 -12.87 9.44
C ALA A 86 0.95 -12.05 8.76
N GLY A 87 1.30 -10.94 8.08
CA GLY A 87 0.37 -10.13 7.30
C GLY A 87 -0.44 -9.11 8.10
N ILE A 88 -0.05 -8.80 9.33
CA ILE A 88 -0.56 -7.73 10.19
C ILE A 88 0.63 -6.84 10.55
N GLY A 89 0.45 -5.52 10.52
CA GLY A 89 1.49 -4.53 10.77
C GLY A 89 2.09 -3.98 9.47
N TYR A 90 3.42 -3.95 9.34
CA TYR A 90 4.06 -3.48 8.11
C TYR A 90 3.94 -4.51 6.99
N THR A 91 3.21 -4.13 5.94
CA THR A 91 3.03 -4.94 4.73
C THR A 91 3.29 -4.13 3.48
N GLY A 92 3.76 -4.79 2.43
CA GLY A 92 4.08 -4.18 1.15
C GLY A 92 3.43 -4.88 -0.02
N ILE A 93 3.37 -4.17 -1.16
CA ILE A 93 2.85 -4.67 -2.43
C ILE A 93 3.76 -4.25 -3.58
N ARG A 94 4.04 -5.19 -4.48
CA ARG A 94 4.71 -4.96 -5.76
C ARG A 94 3.82 -5.45 -6.89
N VAL A 95 3.75 -4.73 -7.99
CA VAL A 95 2.96 -5.09 -9.17
C VAL A 95 3.85 -5.04 -10.40
N ARG A 96 3.92 -6.14 -11.18
CA ARG A 96 4.83 -6.29 -12.32
C ARG A 96 6.31 -6.04 -11.94
N GLY A 97 6.70 -6.29 -10.67
CA GLY A 97 8.03 -5.97 -10.14
C GLY A 97 8.26 -4.49 -9.84
N SER A 98 7.28 -3.61 -10.03
CA SER A 98 7.34 -2.22 -9.58
C SER A 98 7.11 -2.15 -8.08
N ASP A 99 7.93 -1.38 -7.36
CA ASP A 99 7.84 -1.23 -5.91
C ASP A 99 6.62 -0.40 -5.46
N ALA A 100 6.36 -0.38 -4.15
CA ALA A 100 5.18 0.27 -3.56
C ALA A 100 5.08 1.76 -3.89
N THR A 101 6.21 2.48 -4.08
CA THR A 101 6.21 3.92 -4.42
C THR A 101 5.72 4.18 -5.85
N ARG A 102 5.60 3.17 -6.68
CA ARG A 102 5.07 3.20 -8.06
C ARG A 102 3.68 2.60 -8.18
N VAL A 103 3.06 2.29 -7.05
CA VAL A 103 1.67 1.86 -6.97
C VAL A 103 0.85 3.01 -6.39
N ASN A 104 0.07 3.65 -7.25
CA ASN A 104 -0.79 4.75 -6.81
C ASN A 104 -2.04 4.21 -6.13
N VAL A 105 -2.44 4.81 -5.02
CA VAL A 105 -3.66 4.47 -4.28
C VAL A 105 -4.56 5.68 -4.19
N THR A 106 -5.83 5.49 -4.48
CA THR A 106 -6.85 6.53 -4.28
C THR A 106 -8.00 6.01 -3.42
N ILE A 107 -8.50 6.85 -2.53
CA ILE A 107 -9.71 6.60 -1.75
C ILE A 107 -10.77 7.59 -2.23
N ASN A 108 -11.85 7.08 -2.85
CA ASN A 108 -12.91 7.91 -3.44
C ASN A 108 -12.40 8.91 -4.50
N GLY A 109 -11.28 8.60 -5.18
CA GLY A 109 -10.65 9.48 -6.16
C GLY A 109 -9.74 10.56 -5.57
N ILE A 110 -9.51 10.56 -4.27
CA ILE A 110 -8.50 11.37 -3.59
C ILE A 110 -7.21 10.56 -3.51
N PRO A 111 -6.04 11.08 -3.96
CA PRO A 111 -4.75 10.43 -3.76
C PRO A 111 -4.45 10.20 -2.28
N TYR A 112 -3.96 9.00 -1.96
CA TYR A 112 -3.66 8.57 -0.60
C TYR A 112 -2.15 8.42 -0.33
N ASN A 113 -1.35 8.16 -1.35
CA ASN A 113 0.10 8.06 -1.20
C ASN A 113 0.67 9.28 -0.47
N ASP A 114 1.58 9.06 0.47
CA ASP A 114 2.35 10.14 1.10
C ASP A 114 3.07 11.00 0.05
N SER A 115 3.15 12.30 0.27
CA SER A 115 3.66 13.22 -0.74
C SER A 115 5.18 13.20 -0.88
N GLU A 116 5.94 12.94 0.18
CA GLU A 116 7.40 12.92 0.16
C GLU A 116 7.97 11.54 -0.19
N SER A 117 7.46 10.47 0.43
CA SER A 117 7.90 9.09 0.17
C SER A 117 7.21 8.45 -1.03
N GLN A 118 6.05 8.98 -1.47
CA GLN A 118 5.16 8.41 -2.48
C GLN A 118 4.72 6.95 -2.18
N GLY A 119 4.98 6.47 -0.99
CA GLY A 119 4.55 5.17 -0.48
C GLY A 119 3.13 5.20 0.09
N VAL A 120 2.64 4.02 0.42
CA VAL A 120 1.43 3.83 1.24
C VAL A 120 1.81 2.94 2.41
N TYR A 121 1.63 3.46 3.60
CA TYR A 121 1.80 2.70 4.84
C TYR A 121 0.43 2.10 5.21
N TRP A 122 0.26 0.82 4.90
CA TRP A 122 -1.04 0.14 5.07
C TRP A 122 -1.41 -0.05 6.54
N VAL A 123 -0.41 -0.03 7.41
CA VAL A 123 -0.55 -0.07 8.86
C VAL A 123 -1.34 1.14 9.40
N ASP A 124 -1.31 2.29 8.71
CA ASP A 124 -2.10 3.49 9.04
C ASP A 124 -3.57 3.39 8.62
N LEU A 125 -3.95 2.32 7.87
CA LEU A 125 -5.32 2.00 7.46
C LEU A 125 -5.83 0.68 8.04
N PRO A 126 -5.79 0.46 9.37
CA PRO A 126 -6.20 -0.81 9.95
C PRO A 126 -7.67 -1.09 9.66
N ASP A 127 -7.95 -2.34 9.24
CA ASP A 127 -9.30 -2.79 8.92
C ASP A 127 -10.06 -1.92 7.90
N PHE A 128 -9.35 -1.16 7.06
CA PHE A 128 -10.02 -0.29 6.08
C PHE A 128 -10.84 -1.09 5.07
N THR A 129 -10.47 -2.34 4.83
CA THR A 129 -11.23 -3.28 3.99
C THR A 129 -12.69 -3.45 4.44
N SER A 130 -12.98 -3.33 5.74
CA SER A 130 -14.35 -3.36 6.26
C SER A 130 -15.21 -2.17 5.81
N SER A 131 -14.57 -1.05 5.42
CA SER A 131 -15.22 0.18 4.94
C SER A 131 -15.17 0.35 3.41
N ILE A 132 -14.69 -0.65 2.66
CA ILE A 132 -14.60 -0.62 1.20
C ILE A 132 -15.81 -1.34 0.59
N SER A 133 -16.51 -0.69 -0.33
CA SER A 133 -17.55 -1.33 -1.15
C SER A 133 -16.96 -2.12 -2.31
N SER A 134 -15.90 -1.57 -2.92
CA SER A 134 -15.22 -2.21 -4.04
C SER A 134 -13.85 -1.60 -4.29
N LEU A 135 -13.00 -2.37 -4.97
CA LEU A 135 -11.64 -2.01 -5.34
C LEU A 135 -11.42 -2.31 -6.83
N GLN A 136 -10.72 -1.42 -7.53
CA GLN A 136 -10.19 -1.71 -8.86
C GLN A 136 -8.67 -1.56 -8.85
N MET A 137 -7.96 -2.60 -9.27
CA MET A 137 -6.54 -2.53 -9.59
C MET A 137 -6.36 -2.38 -11.09
N GLN A 138 -5.78 -1.27 -11.55
CA GLN A 138 -5.32 -1.07 -12.91
C GLN A 138 -3.82 -1.34 -12.97
N ARG A 139 -3.37 -2.10 -13.96
CA ARG A 139 -1.96 -2.43 -14.16
C ARG A 139 -1.37 -1.54 -15.24
N GLY A 140 -0.05 -1.24 -15.16
CA GLY A 140 0.63 -0.26 -16.00
C GLY A 140 0.31 1.19 -15.62
N VAL A 141 0.49 2.12 -16.55
CA VAL A 141 0.30 3.57 -16.30
C VAL A 141 -1.15 3.93 -15.95
N GLY A 142 -2.14 3.22 -16.50
CA GLY A 142 -3.54 3.48 -16.23
C GLY A 142 -4.05 4.84 -16.71
N THR A 143 -5.21 5.27 -16.21
CA THR A 143 -5.86 6.54 -16.60
C THR A 143 -5.36 7.73 -15.78
N SER A 144 -5.49 8.96 -16.33
CA SER A 144 -5.07 10.19 -15.64
C SER A 144 -5.91 10.53 -14.39
N THR A 145 -7.06 9.88 -14.19
CA THR A 145 -7.88 10.00 -12.98
C THR A 145 -7.29 9.30 -11.77
N ASN A 146 -6.27 8.45 -11.97
CA ASN A 146 -5.65 7.70 -10.87
C ASN A 146 -4.71 8.53 -10.00
N GLY A 147 -4.43 9.79 -10.36
CA GLY A 147 -3.48 10.63 -9.63
C GLY A 147 -2.08 10.60 -10.22
N SER A 148 -1.13 11.13 -9.47
CA SER A 148 0.23 11.45 -9.91
C SER A 148 1.17 10.24 -9.93
N GLY A 149 1.00 9.31 -9.01
CA GLY A 149 1.92 8.18 -8.82
C GLY A 149 1.65 6.95 -9.69
N ALA A 150 0.71 7.01 -10.64
CA ALA A 150 0.35 5.88 -11.50
C ALA A 150 1.46 5.56 -12.50
N PHE A 151 2.37 4.68 -12.14
CA PHE A 151 3.55 4.33 -12.91
C PHE A 151 3.68 2.81 -13.14
N GLY A 152 3.47 1.99 -12.12
CA GLY A 152 3.45 0.53 -12.20
C GLY A 152 2.05 -0.06 -12.11
N ALA A 153 1.22 0.51 -11.24
CA ALA A 153 -0.19 0.16 -11.06
C ALA A 153 -0.95 1.26 -10.34
N SER A 154 -2.29 1.14 -10.31
CA SER A 154 -3.17 1.98 -9.50
C SER A 154 -4.23 1.15 -8.81
N ILE A 155 -4.46 1.43 -7.52
CA ILE A 155 -5.49 0.81 -6.69
C ILE A 155 -6.53 1.88 -6.35
N ASN A 156 -7.75 1.71 -6.86
CA ASN A 156 -8.84 2.64 -6.63
C ASN A 156 -9.84 2.04 -5.64
N LEU A 157 -9.83 2.56 -4.41
CA LEU A 157 -10.71 2.16 -3.31
C LEU A 157 -11.96 3.05 -3.32
N LEU A 158 -13.14 2.44 -3.27
CA LEU A 158 -14.39 3.14 -3.01
C LEU A 158 -14.92 2.72 -1.65
N THR A 159 -15.22 3.69 -0.81
CA THR A 159 -15.84 3.45 0.49
C THR A 159 -17.31 3.03 0.33
N ASP A 160 -17.89 2.51 1.42
CA ASP A 160 -19.25 2.00 1.42
C ASP A 160 -20.26 2.99 0.79
N ALA A 161 -21.14 2.42 -0.02
CA ALA A 161 -22.30 3.10 -0.58
C ALA A 161 -23.27 3.54 0.52
N VAL A 162 -24.18 4.45 0.19
CA VAL A 162 -25.29 4.82 1.08
C VAL A 162 -26.19 3.59 1.28
N SER A 163 -26.39 3.18 2.53
CA SER A 163 -27.23 2.04 2.87
C SER A 163 -28.70 2.45 2.93
N GLU A 164 -29.57 1.75 2.22
CA GLU A 164 -31.02 1.99 2.31
C GLU A 164 -31.59 1.57 3.65
N ASN A 165 -31.06 0.48 4.24
CA ASN A 165 -31.57 -0.14 5.45
C ASN A 165 -30.62 0.05 6.63
N ALA A 166 -31.21 0.26 7.81
CA ALA A 166 -30.45 0.26 9.05
C ALA A 166 -29.85 -1.13 9.31
N PHE A 167 -28.61 -1.14 9.80
CA PHE A 167 -27.95 -2.36 10.27
C PHE A 167 -26.98 -2.05 11.40
N ALA A 168 -26.65 -3.10 12.16
CA ALA A 168 -25.49 -3.14 13.02
C ALA A 168 -24.74 -4.46 12.75
N GLU A 169 -23.42 -4.41 12.86
CA GLU A 169 -22.56 -5.58 12.62
C GLU A 169 -21.45 -5.61 13.67
N ILE A 170 -21.19 -6.77 14.25
CA ILE A 170 -20.10 -7.01 15.16
C ILE A 170 -19.27 -8.16 14.60
N ALA A 171 -18.06 -7.83 14.13
CA ALA A 171 -17.12 -8.80 13.59
C ALA A 171 -15.94 -8.97 14.53
N ASN A 172 -15.63 -10.23 14.88
CA ASN A 172 -14.49 -10.57 15.71
C ASN A 172 -13.67 -11.67 15.04
N SER A 173 -12.35 -11.64 15.20
CA SER A 173 -11.50 -12.74 14.83
C SER A 173 -10.43 -13.01 15.87
N VAL A 174 -9.98 -14.26 15.93
CA VAL A 174 -8.85 -14.73 16.73
C VAL A 174 -7.96 -15.60 15.87
N GLY A 175 -6.67 -15.64 16.16
CA GLY A 175 -5.76 -16.46 15.37
C GLY A 175 -4.40 -16.72 16.00
N SER A 176 -3.52 -17.30 15.21
CA SER A 176 -2.13 -17.52 15.56
C SER A 176 -1.44 -16.20 15.92
N PHE A 177 -0.37 -16.28 16.71
CA PHE A 177 0.42 -15.12 17.17
C PHE A 177 -0.43 -14.12 17.99
N ASN A 178 -1.34 -14.63 18.82
CA ASN A 178 -2.29 -13.86 19.63
C ASN A 178 -3.03 -12.78 18.82
N SER A 179 -3.21 -13.01 17.52
CA SER A 179 -3.91 -12.04 16.65
C SER A 179 -5.38 -11.96 17.03
N LEU A 180 -5.87 -10.75 17.26
CA LEU A 180 -7.25 -10.43 17.60
C LEU A 180 -7.74 -9.27 16.72
N LYS A 181 -8.99 -9.34 16.29
CA LYS A 181 -9.70 -8.23 15.65
C LYS A 181 -11.07 -8.06 16.27
N HIS A 182 -11.44 -6.83 16.55
CA HIS A 182 -12.76 -6.45 17.03
C HIS A 182 -13.26 -5.28 16.20
N THR A 183 -14.39 -5.44 15.52
CA THR A 183 -14.98 -4.41 14.66
C THR A 183 -16.45 -4.25 14.98
N LEU A 184 -16.88 -3.00 15.16
CA LEU A 184 -18.28 -2.59 15.27
C LEU A 184 -18.61 -1.71 14.07
N MET A 185 -19.67 -2.06 13.33
CA MET A 185 -20.18 -1.26 12.22
C MET A 185 -21.67 -0.98 12.40
N PHE A 186 -22.12 0.17 11.91
CA PHE A 186 -23.54 0.52 11.92
C PHE A 186 -23.89 1.44 10.74
N SER A 187 -25.16 1.40 10.36
CA SER A 187 -25.81 2.42 9.51
C SER A 187 -27.21 2.68 10.02
N THR A 188 -27.62 3.94 9.93
CA THR A 188 -29.01 4.34 10.22
C THR A 188 -29.97 3.91 9.10
N GLY A 189 -29.46 3.51 7.95
CA GLY A 189 -30.22 3.50 6.70
C GLY A 189 -30.62 4.92 6.32
N LEU A 190 -31.40 5.04 5.23
CA LEU A 190 -31.90 6.32 4.76
C LEU A 190 -32.98 6.90 5.69
N LEU A 191 -32.60 7.92 6.45
CA LEU A 191 -33.51 8.75 7.23
C LEU A 191 -34.25 9.72 6.29
N ASN A 192 -35.58 9.75 6.33
CA ASN A 192 -36.43 10.55 5.44
C ASN A 192 -36.08 10.36 3.95
N ASN A 193 -35.61 9.18 3.56
CA ASN A 193 -35.21 8.78 2.21
C ASN A 193 -34.02 9.56 1.60
N ASN A 194 -33.28 10.33 2.40
CA ASN A 194 -32.23 11.20 1.86
C ASN A 194 -30.93 11.18 2.65
N ILE A 195 -30.97 10.95 3.96
CA ILE A 195 -29.80 11.11 4.84
C ILE A 195 -29.41 9.76 5.44
N GLU A 196 -28.15 9.43 5.40
CA GLU A 196 -27.57 8.30 6.10
C GLU A 196 -26.43 8.75 7.00
N ILE A 197 -26.30 8.09 8.15
CA ILE A 197 -25.13 8.16 9.01
C ILE A 197 -24.66 6.72 9.24
N SER A 198 -23.41 6.46 8.90
CA SER A 198 -22.78 5.16 9.11
C SER A 198 -21.40 5.31 9.75
N GLY A 199 -20.93 4.23 10.35
CA GLY A 199 -19.62 4.25 10.99
C GLY A 199 -19.07 2.88 11.33
N ARG A 200 -17.75 2.85 11.58
CA ARG A 200 -16.99 1.70 12.02
C ARG A 200 -15.99 2.13 13.11
N LEU A 201 -15.83 1.26 14.10
CA LEU A 201 -14.72 1.28 15.06
C LEU A 201 -14.03 -0.07 15.02
N SER A 202 -12.72 -0.10 14.99
CA SER A 202 -11.95 -1.34 14.93
C SER A 202 -10.70 -1.29 15.79
N LYS A 203 -10.37 -2.45 16.37
CA LYS A 203 -9.13 -2.72 17.09
C LYS A 203 -8.53 -4.02 16.56
N ILE A 204 -7.24 -3.99 16.20
CA ILE A 204 -6.47 -5.17 15.82
C ILE A 204 -5.22 -5.23 16.70
N THR A 205 -4.90 -6.41 17.21
CA THR A 205 -3.64 -6.67 17.91
C THR A 205 -3.02 -7.97 17.40
N SER A 206 -1.69 -8.05 17.38
CA SER A 206 -0.94 -9.26 17.04
C SER A 206 0.45 -9.20 17.67
N ASP A 207 0.99 -10.39 18.06
CA ASP A 207 2.39 -10.49 18.49
C ASP A 207 3.35 -10.62 17.28
N GLY A 208 2.82 -10.88 16.06
CA GLY A 208 3.63 -11.16 14.87
C GLY A 208 4.26 -12.57 14.90
N TYR A 209 4.78 -13.01 13.76
CA TYR A 209 5.57 -14.25 13.67
C TYR A 209 7.03 -14.02 14.07
N ILE A 210 7.57 -12.85 13.80
CA ILE A 210 8.92 -12.43 14.18
C ILE A 210 8.89 -12.04 15.66
N ASP A 211 9.94 -12.38 16.41
CA ASP A 211 10.03 -12.13 17.86
C ASP A 211 9.82 -10.62 18.14
N ARG A 212 8.93 -10.31 19.10
CA ARG A 212 8.56 -8.94 19.49
C ARG A 212 7.88 -8.07 18.40
N ALA A 213 7.65 -8.57 17.19
CA ALA A 213 7.00 -7.80 16.11
C ALA A 213 5.52 -7.54 16.39
N THR A 214 5.23 -6.93 17.54
CA THR A 214 3.87 -6.64 18.01
C THR A 214 3.24 -5.52 17.20
N SER A 215 1.93 -5.61 16.99
CA SER A 215 1.12 -4.55 16.40
C SER A 215 -0.10 -4.30 17.29
N ASP A 216 -0.36 -3.02 17.60
CA ASP A 216 -1.53 -2.52 18.32
C ASP A 216 -2.15 -1.39 17.49
N LEU A 217 -3.27 -1.69 16.82
CA LEU A 217 -3.84 -0.86 15.77
C LEU A 217 -5.29 -0.51 16.10
N ASP A 218 -5.56 0.79 16.21
CA ASP A 218 -6.91 1.35 16.36
C ASP A 218 -7.34 2.04 15.08
N SER A 219 -8.61 1.93 14.68
CA SER A 219 -9.13 2.70 13.57
C SER A 219 -10.60 3.03 13.68
N TYR A 220 -10.99 4.10 13.01
CA TYR A 220 -12.37 4.51 12.89
C TYR A 220 -12.73 4.95 11.47
N PHE A 221 -14.01 4.90 11.16
CA PHE A 221 -14.59 5.43 9.93
C PHE A 221 -15.98 5.98 10.25
N LEU A 222 -16.28 7.21 9.86
CA LEU A 222 -17.59 7.85 10.02
C LEU A 222 -17.98 8.48 8.69
N GLN A 223 -19.22 8.27 8.25
CA GLN A 223 -19.79 8.86 7.06
C GLN A 223 -21.14 9.47 7.37
N ALA A 224 -21.35 10.69 6.88
CA ALA A 224 -22.66 11.29 6.76
C ALA A 224 -22.93 11.56 5.28
N ALA A 225 -24.02 11.06 4.76
CA ALA A 225 -24.38 11.18 3.36
C ALA A 225 -25.77 11.82 3.19
N TYR A 226 -25.89 12.66 2.17
CA TYR A 226 -27.16 13.13 1.63
C TYR A 226 -27.27 12.69 0.19
N GLN A 227 -28.38 12.05 -0.15
CA GLN A 227 -28.66 11.58 -1.51
C GLN A 227 -30.07 11.95 -1.93
N ASP A 228 -30.19 12.51 -3.16
CA ASP A 228 -31.44 12.62 -3.88
C ASP A 228 -31.26 12.18 -5.34
N LYS A 229 -32.24 12.42 -6.22
CA LYS A 229 -32.21 12.00 -7.64
C LYS A 229 -31.04 12.59 -8.44
N ASN A 230 -30.50 13.73 -8.04
CA ASN A 230 -29.50 14.48 -8.80
C ASN A 230 -28.23 14.79 -8.00
N THR A 231 -28.25 14.62 -6.68
CA THR A 231 -27.21 15.09 -5.77
C THR A 231 -26.80 13.97 -4.83
N LEU A 232 -25.50 13.73 -4.71
CA LEU A 232 -24.89 12.93 -3.66
C LEU A 232 -23.81 13.77 -2.97
N ILE A 233 -23.97 13.97 -1.67
CA ILE A 233 -22.97 14.61 -0.83
C ILE A 233 -22.54 13.60 0.23
N LYS A 234 -21.22 13.44 0.42
CA LYS A 234 -20.66 12.64 1.50
C LYS A 234 -19.64 13.48 2.27
N ALA A 235 -19.77 13.50 3.60
CA ALA A 235 -18.74 13.94 4.53
C ALA A 235 -18.21 12.68 5.23
N ILE A 236 -16.91 12.43 5.11
CA ILE A 236 -16.26 11.22 5.58
C ILE A 236 -15.10 11.63 6.48
N MET A 237 -14.98 10.96 7.61
CA MET A 237 -13.86 11.08 8.52
C MET A 237 -13.36 9.67 8.85
N PHE A 238 -12.09 9.42 8.67
CA PHE A 238 -11.47 8.13 9.01
C PHE A 238 -10.04 8.34 9.45
N GLY A 239 -9.53 7.40 10.22
CA GLY A 239 -8.16 7.46 10.68
C GLY A 239 -7.72 6.16 11.35
N GLY A 240 -6.42 6.08 11.59
CA GLY A 240 -5.75 5.00 12.29
C GLY A 240 -4.75 5.55 13.30
N HIS A 241 -4.53 4.80 14.37
CA HIS A 241 -3.41 4.94 15.28
C HIS A 241 -2.72 3.59 15.38
N GLU A 242 -1.46 3.57 15.07
CA GLU A 242 -0.64 2.38 15.13
C GLU A 242 0.46 2.52 16.18
N ILE A 243 0.76 1.42 16.85
CA ILE A 243 1.98 1.21 17.62
C ILE A 243 2.51 -0.16 17.20
N THR A 244 3.66 -0.16 16.53
CA THR A 244 4.30 -1.38 16.06
C THR A 244 5.72 -1.47 16.59
N TYR A 245 6.11 -2.65 17.08
CA TYR A 245 7.52 -2.89 17.39
C TYR A 245 8.30 -3.11 16.10
N GLN A 246 9.46 -2.47 15.97
CA GLN A 246 10.27 -2.50 14.75
C GLN A 246 10.73 -3.92 14.42
N SER A 247 10.51 -4.34 13.17
CA SER A 247 10.89 -5.66 12.65
C SER A 247 11.50 -5.59 11.24
N TRP A 248 11.89 -4.41 10.81
CA TRP A 248 12.41 -4.14 9.46
C TRP A 248 13.93 -4.34 9.28
N PHE A 249 14.65 -4.78 10.31
CA PHE A 249 16.10 -5.03 10.19
C PHE A 249 16.44 -6.34 9.49
N GLY A 250 15.50 -7.29 9.43
CA GLY A 250 15.73 -8.61 8.83
C GLY A 250 16.79 -9.42 9.59
N ILE A 251 17.17 -10.57 9.03
CA ILE A 251 18.20 -11.46 9.60
C ILE A 251 19.12 -12.01 8.50
N ASP A 252 20.38 -12.27 8.84
CA ASP A 252 21.35 -12.88 7.94
C ASP A 252 21.03 -14.35 7.60
N ALA A 253 21.74 -14.92 6.61
CA ALA A 253 21.52 -16.30 6.15
C ALA A 253 21.77 -17.37 7.21
N THR A 254 22.68 -17.14 8.15
CA THR A 254 22.98 -18.09 9.24
C THR A 254 21.84 -18.10 10.23
N THR A 255 21.42 -16.92 10.67
CA THR A 255 20.28 -16.73 11.58
C THR A 255 18.99 -17.22 10.95
N LEU A 256 18.75 -17.01 9.65
CA LEU A 256 17.61 -17.56 8.93
C LEU A 256 17.48 -19.07 9.05
N ASN A 257 18.61 -19.80 9.12
CA ASN A 257 18.65 -21.25 9.24
C ASN A 257 18.59 -21.75 10.68
N THR A 258 19.06 -20.99 11.66
CA THR A 258 19.23 -21.39 13.06
C THR A 258 18.13 -20.84 13.97
N ASN A 259 17.73 -19.58 13.79
CA ASN A 259 16.69 -18.91 14.58
C ASN A 259 15.85 -17.98 13.68
N ARG A 260 14.91 -18.56 12.96
CA ARG A 260 14.17 -17.92 11.89
C ARG A 260 13.26 -16.78 12.35
N THR A 261 12.87 -16.73 13.62
CA THR A 261 12.00 -15.67 14.17
C THR A 261 12.78 -14.54 14.83
N TYR A 262 14.10 -14.63 14.88
CA TYR A 262 14.92 -13.64 15.55
C TYR A 262 14.70 -12.22 15.02
N ASN A 263 14.64 -11.27 15.96
CA ASN A 263 14.53 -9.84 15.67
C ASN A 263 15.67 -9.11 16.40
N PRO A 264 16.60 -8.47 15.70
CA PRO A 264 17.71 -7.75 16.32
C PRO A 264 17.31 -6.36 16.86
N ALA A 265 16.06 -5.91 16.62
CA ALA A 265 15.63 -4.60 17.05
C ALA A 265 15.71 -4.43 18.57
N GLY A 266 16.32 -3.34 19.01
CA GLY A 266 16.39 -2.96 20.41
C GLY A 266 17.35 -3.79 21.27
N GLU A 267 18.31 -4.51 20.70
CA GLU A 267 19.33 -5.26 21.45
C GLU A 267 20.09 -4.37 22.44
N ILE A 268 20.32 -4.91 23.64
CA ILE A 268 21.09 -4.29 24.73
C ILE A 268 22.25 -5.21 25.08
N TYR A 269 23.48 -4.70 25.06
CA TYR A 269 24.70 -5.45 25.30
C TYR A 269 25.45 -4.97 26.56
N ASP A 270 26.13 -5.89 27.23
CA ASP A 270 27.09 -5.55 28.29
C ASP A 270 28.42 -5.08 27.69
N ASP A 271 29.33 -4.56 28.54
CA ASP A 271 30.68 -4.11 28.14
C ASP A 271 31.53 -5.21 27.47
N ASN A 272 31.16 -6.48 27.57
CA ASN A 272 31.86 -7.63 26.99
C ASN A 272 31.20 -8.12 25.68
N GLY A 273 30.11 -7.51 25.27
CA GLY A 273 29.33 -7.88 24.07
C GLY A 273 28.40 -9.07 24.27
N ASN A 274 27.98 -9.34 25.49
CA ASN A 274 26.93 -10.34 25.74
C ASN A 274 25.59 -9.65 25.69
N LEU A 275 24.63 -10.25 24.95
CA LEU A 275 23.27 -9.78 24.89
C LEU A 275 22.60 -9.91 26.25
N GLU A 276 22.17 -8.80 26.86
CA GLU A 276 21.47 -8.77 28.15
C GLU A 276 19.95 -8.70 28.00
N GLY A 277 19.44 -8.14 26.91
CA GLY A 277 18.02 -7.97 26.69
C GLY A 277 17.68 -7.18 25.46
N HIS A 278 16.45 -6.64 25.43
CA HIS A 278 15.98 -5.81 24.35
C HIS A 278 15.18 -4.62 24.92
N TYR A 279 15.28 -3.47 24.26
CA TYR A 279 14.52 -2.29 24.61
C TYR A 279 13.04 -2.47 24.25
N ASP A 280 12.14 -2.31 25.24
CA ASP A 280 10.70 -2.60 25.09
C ASP A 280 9.98 -1.61 24.16
N ARG A 281 10.53 -0.41 23.96
CA ARG A 281 9.92 0.64 23.16
C ARG A 281 10.67 0.94 21.86
N GLN A 282 11.28 -0.04 21.25
CA GLN A 282 11.82 0.04 19.89
C GLN A 282 10.63 0.05 18.90
N VAL A 283 9.88 1.15 18.86
CA VAL A 283 8.57 1.21 18.20
C VAL A 283 8.50 2.26 17.10
N ASP A 284 7.57 2.06 16.19
CA ASP A 284 6.92 3.09 15.39
C ASP A 284 5.56 3.37 16.01
N GLU A 285 5.25 4.65 16.23
CA GLU A 285 3.95 5.10 16.74
C GLU A 285 3.47 6.26 15.89
N TYR A 286 2.41 6.03 15.09
CA TYR A 286 1.89 7.03 14.17
C TYR A 286 0.37 7.11 14.23
N LEU A 287 -0.14 8.33 14.10
CA LEU A 287 -1.57 8.64 14.02
C LEU A 287 -1.83 9.41 12.74
N GLN A 288 -2.84 9.00 12.00
CA GLN A 288 -3.26 9.69 10.80
C GLN A 288 -4.78 9.83 10.73
N ASP A 289 -5.25 11.05 10.53
CA ASP A 289 -6.66 11.41 10.41
C ASP A 289 -6.95 12.02 9.04
N HIS A 290 -8.05 11.60 8.42
CA HIS A 290 -8.50 12.07 7.11
C HIS A 290 -9.92 12.64 7.19
N TYR A 291 -10.12 13.79 6.57
CA TYR A 291 -11.41 14.46 6.46
C TYR A 291 -11.72 14.69 5.00
N GLN A 292 -12.71 14.00 4.46
CA GLN A 292 -13.10 14.10 3.06
C GLN A 292 -14.50 14.68 2.92
N PHE A 293 -14.66 15.56 1.93
CA PHE A 293 -15.94 16.04 1.47
C PHE A 293 -16.10 15.75 -0.02
N HIS A 294 -17.19 15.11 -0.40
CA HIS A 294 -17.50 14.77 -1.78
C HIS A 294 -18.86 15.34 -2.16
N TRP A 295 -18.92 16.03 -3.29
CA TRP A 295 -20.15 16.50 -3.90
C TRP A 295 -20.24 16.02 -5.35
N ASN A 296 -21.24 15.19 -5.66
CA ASN A 296 -21.53 14.73 -6.99
C ASN A 296 -22.90 15.26 -7.39
N GLN A 297 -22.96 15.94 -8.54
CA GLN A 297 -24.16 16.61 -9.03
C GLN A 297 -24.44 16.21 -10.46
N LYS A 298 -25.63 15.67 -10.72
CA LYS A 298 -26.15 15.50 -12.06
C LYS A 298 -26.66 16.84 -12.57
N LEU A 299 -25.91 17.48 -13.47
CA LEU A 299 -26.28 18.79 -14.04
C LEU A 299 -27.40 18.66 -15.07
N ASN A 300 -27.39 17.56 -15.84
CA ASN A 300 -28.42 17.20 -16.79
C ASN A 300 -28.29 15.70 -17.12
N VAL A 301 -29.09 15.18 -18.05
CA VAL A 301 -29.10 13.75 -18.43
C VAL A 301 -27.77 13.23 -19.03
N TYR A 302 -26.85 14.12 -19.41
CA TYR A 302 -25.58 13.77 -20.05
C TYR A 302 -24.37 14.12 -19.21
N THR A 303 -24.50 15.03 -18.24
CA THR A 303 -23.35 15.68 -17.60
C THR A 303 -23.44 15.60 -16.09
N ASN A 304 -22.37 15.08 -15.48
CA ASN A 304 -22.18 15.01 -14.04
C ASN A 304 -20.93 15.79 -13.65
N LEU A 305 -21.03 16.47 -12.51
CA LEU A 305 -19.95 17.21 -11.86
C LEU A 305 -19.58 16.45 -10.60
N SER A 306 -18.27 16.33 -10.31
CA SER A 306 -17.75 15.83 -9.05
C SER A 306 -16.72 16.80 -8.47
N LEU A 307 -16.84 17.08 -7.17
CA LEU A 307 -15.90 17.83 -6.36
C LEU A 307 -15.48 16.96 -5.19
N GLY A 308 -14.19 16.86 -4.93
CA GLY A 308 -13.62 16.22 -3.75
C GLY A 308 -12.68 17.17 -3.04
N LEU A 309 -12.80 17.27 -1.71
CA LEU A 309 -11.88 17.99 -0.84
C LEU A 309 -11.36 17.00 0.20
N ASN A 310 -10.09 17.12 0.55
CA ASN A 310 -9.47 16.33 1.59
C ASN A 310 -8.52 17.16 2.43
N TYR A 311 -8.52 16.90 3.71
CA TYR A 311 -7.47 17.29 4.65
C TYR A 311 -6.99 16.04 5.38
N THR A 312 -5.68 15.82 5.42
CA THR A 312 -5.03 14.77 6.20
C THR A 312 -4.10 15.42 7.20
N TYR A 313 -4.18 14.99 8.44
CA TYR A 313 -3.21 15.29 9.48
C TYR A 313 -2.54 14.00 9.91
N GLY A 314 -1.21 13.99 9.93
CA GLY A 314 -0.40 12.87 10.36
C GLY A 314 0.65 13.31 11.38
N ARG A 315 0.85 12.49 12.43
CA ARG A 315 1.90 12.73 13.42
C ARG A 315 2.35 11.45 14.07
N GLY A 316 3.65 11.23 14.11
CA GLY A 316 4.23 10.08 14.79
C GLY A 316 5.75 10.12 14.85
N TYR A 317 6.33 9.04 15.37
CA TYR A 317 7.76 8.93 15.57
C TYR A 317 8.24 7.47 15.59
N TYR A 318 9.47 7.27 15.18
CA TYR A 318 10.26 6.10 15.54
C TYR A 318 10.98 6.37 16.87
N GLU A 319 10.81 5.47 17.86
CA GLU A 319 11.59 5.51 19.11
C GLU A 319 12.65 4.41 19.04
N GLU A 320 13.90 4.78 19.22
CA GLU A 320 15.03 3.89 19.04
C GLU A 320 16.00 4.01 20.22
N TYR A 321 16.37 2.86 20.75
CA TYR A 321 17.51 2.72 21.65
C TYR A 321 18.75 2.44 20.82
N LYS A 322 19.83 3.16 21.09
CA LYS A 322 21.14 3.00 20.45
C LYS A 322 22.13 2.50 21.48
N ASP A 323 22.41 1.21 21.43
CA ASP A 323 23.40 0.54 22.28
C ASP A 323 24.82 0.95 21.87
N LEU A 324 25.61 1.45 22.81
CA LEU A 324 26.93 1.97 22.49
C LEU A 324 27.90 0.87 22.07
N TRP A 325 27.86 -0.29 22.73
CA TRP A 325 28.75 -1.41 22.39
C TRP A 325 28.43 -1.96 20.99
N PHE A 326 27.15 -2.17 20.70
CA PHE A 326 26.70 -2.66 19.40
C PHE A 326 27.09 -1.72 18.26
N GLU A 327 26.82 -0.43 18.42
CA GLU A 327 27.10 0.59 17.41
C GLU A 327 28.62 0.76 17.15
N GLN A 328 29.44 0.60 18.17
CA GLN A 328 30.90 0.70 18.03
C GLN A 328 31.57 -0.56 17.47
N ASN A 329 31.01 -1.74 17.71
CA ASN A 329 31.65 -3.02 17.39
C ASN A 329 31.00 -3.78 16.25
N ILE A 330 29.71 -3.55 15.95
CA ILE A 330 28.94 -4.31 14.96
C ILE A 330 28.39 -3.41 13.86
N ASN A 331 27.70 -2.35 14.21
CA ASN A 331 26.95 -1.52 13.25
C ASN A 331 27.73 -0.29 12.76
N PHE A 332 28.70 0.19 13.50
CA PHE A 332 29.54 1.38 13.21
C PHE A 332 28.69 2.66 12.93
N SER A 333 27.59 2.84 13.62
CA SER A 333 26.71 4.00 13.47
C SER A 333 27.33 5.24 14.16
N GLU A 334 27.09 6.42 13.58
CA GLU A 334 27.43 7.71 14.18
C GLU A 334 26.35 8.22 15.16
N GLU A 335 25.23 7.53 15.32
CA GLU A 335 24.08 7.98 16.11
C GLU A 335 24.33 8.00 17.63
N ASN A 336 25.43 7.43 18.09
CA ASN A 336 25.94 7.56 19.46
C ASN A 336 26.88 8.74 19.65
N ASN A 337 27.27 9.41 18.57
CA ASN A 337 28.26 10.50 18.63
C ASN A 337 27.58 11.81 19.12
N PHE A 338 28.27 12.51 20.02
CA PHE A 338 27.78 13.79 20.55
C PHE A 338 27.53 14.85 19.48
N SER A 339 28.33 14.86 18.40
CA SER A 339 28.10 15.80 17.28
C SER A 339 26.80 15.53 16.57
N TYR A 340 26.40 14.27 16.40
CA TYR A 340 25.14 13.87 15.83
C TYR A 340 23.97 14.30 16.71
N LEU A 341 24.11 14.10 18.04
CA LEU A 341 23.07 14.39 19.03
C LEU A 341 23.03 15.88 19.46
N GLY A 342 23.88 16.74 18.89
CA GLY A 342 23.99 18.14 19.28
C GLY A 342 24.61 18.36 20.66
N LEU A 343 25.27 17.34 21.24
CA LEU A 343 25.95 17.40 22.53
C LEU A 343 27.36 17.94 22.39
N GLN A 344 27.96 18.37 23.51
CA GLN A 344 29.34 18.87 23.55
C GLN A 344 30.27 17.86 24.24
N PRO A 345 31.39 17.47 23.63
CA PRO A 345 32.37 16.62 24.27
C PRO A 345 32.90 17.25 25.57
N TYR A 346 33.23 16.41 26.54
CA TYR A 346 33.86 16.83 27.81
C TYR A 346 34.95 15.86 28.24
N SER A 347 35.76 16.24 29.24
CA SER A 347 36.85 15.41 29.70
C SER A 347 36.66 14.96 31.15
N ILE A 348 36.86 13.67 31.40
CA ILE A 348 36.94 13.07 32.75
C ILE A 348 38.26 12.31 32.87
N GLY A 349 39.06 12.65 33.91
CA GLY A 349 40.31 11.95 34.18
C GLY A 349 41.35 12.00 33.04
N GLY A 350 41.23 12.97 32.13
CA GLY A 350 42.10 13.11 30.95
C GLY A 350 41.62 12.39 29.71
N ASN A 351 40.52 11.66 29.79
CA ASN A 351 39.86 11.03 28.63
C ASN A 351 38.71 11.92 28.11
N THR A 352 38.58 12.03 26.80
CA THR A 352 37.46 12.70 26.14
C THR A 352 36.28 11.74 26.10
N VAL A 353 35.09 12.24 26.49
CA VAL A 353 33.82 11.57 26.33
C VAL A 353 33.07 12.33 25.24
N ASP A 354 32.79 11.67 24.11
CA ASP A 354 32.18 12.22 22.89
C ASP A 354 31.15 11.27 22.27
N THR A 355 30.86 10.15 22.94
CA THR A 355 29.88 9.15 22.54
C THR A 355 29.03 8.74 23.74
N THR A 356 27.82 8.28 23.49
CA THR A 356 26.87 7.86 24.53
C THR A 356 25.85 6.84 24.00
N GLU A 357 25.48 5.93 24.88
CA GLU A 357 24.24 5.18 24.77
C GLU A 357 23.06 6.15 24.89
N ASN A 358 22.05 5.99 24.05
CA ASN A 358 20.97 6.97 24.01
C ASN A 358 19.62 6.37 23.57
N ILE A 359 18.55 7.14 23.83
CA ILE A 359 17.20 6.92 23.29
C ILE A 359 16.82 8.17 22.52
N ILE A 360 16.44 8.01 21.27
CA ILE A 360 16.01 9.08 20.38
C ILE A 360 14.61 8.84 19.84
N LYS A 361 13.96 9.93 19.46
CA LYS A 361 12.72 9.90 18.65
C LYS A 361 12.94 10.67 17.36
N LYS A 362 12.57 10.05 16.24
CA LYS A 362 12.58 10.68 14.91
C LYS A 362 11.14 10.94 14.51
N TRP A 363 10.74 12.21 14.51
CA TRP A 363 9.36 12.65 14.31
C TRP A 363 9.04 13.04 12.88
N LEU A 364 7.81 12.76 12.48
CA LEU A 364 7.11 13.38 11.36
C LEU A 364 5.80 14.00 11.85
N ASP A 365 5.56 15.26 11.49
CA ASP A 365 4.31 16.00 11.77
C ASP A 365 3.88 16.66 10.46
N ASN A 366 2.76 16.26 9.87
CA ASN A 366 2.42 16.66 8.52
C ASN A 366 0.96 17.04 8.32
N ASP A 367 0.77 17.95 7.35
CA ASP A 367 -0.53 18.41 6.85
C ASP A 367 -0.59 18.19 5.34
N TYR A 368 -1.69 17.59 4.85
CA TYR A 368 -1.90 17.36 3.41
C TYR A 368 -3.31 17.77 2.99
N TYR A 369 -3.39 18.69 2.06
CA TYR A 369 -4.62 19.23 1.48
C TYR A 369 -4.75 18.79 0.04
N VAL A 370 -5.94 18.33 -0.36
CA VAL A 370 -6.26 17.97 -1.75
C VAL A 370 -7.61 18.54 -2.15
N ALA A 371 -7.67 19.10 -3.35
CA ALA A 371 -8.91 19.46 -4.02
C ALA A 371 -8.95 18.81 -5.40
N THR A 372 -10.04 18.11 -5.71
CA THR A 372 -10.28 17.50 -7.03
C THR A 372 -11.57 18.02 -7.62
N PHE A 373 -11.56 18.25 -8.92
CA PHE A 373 -12.75 18.61 -9.69
C PHE A 373 -12.80 17.78 -10.96
N SER A 374 -13.96 17.25 -11.32
CA SER A 374 -14.15 16.63 -12.62
C SER A 374 -15.55 16.86 -13.20
N LEU A 375 -15.59 16.93 -14.51
CA LEU A 375 -16.80 17.03 -15.32
C LEU A 375 -16.84 15.83 -16.26
N ASN A 376 -17.83 14.98 -16.09
CA ASN A 376 -18.03 13.79 -16.92
C ASN A 376 -19.27 13.98 -17.79
N THR A 377 -19.11 13.95 -19.12
CA THR A 377 -20.19 14.13 -20.09
C THR A 377 -20.25 12.92 -21.01
N GLN A 378 -21.41 12.25 -21.05
CA GLN A 378 -21.68 11.16 -21.99
C GLN A 378 -22.81 11.54 -22.92
N LYS A 379 -22.54 11.70 -24.20
CA LYS A 379 -23.53 12.07 -25.22
C LYS A 379 -23.35 11.23 -26.48
N GLY A 380 -24.36 10.41 -26.78
CA GLY A 380 -24.28 9.46 -27.90
C GLY A 380 -23.09 8.50 -27.71
N ASN A 381 -22.24 8.43 -28.73
CA ASN A 381 -21.07 7.55 -28.78
C ASN A 381 -19.80 8.15 -28.12
N THR A 382 -19.90 9.29 -27.44
CA THR A 382 -18.75 10.01 -26.89
C THR A 382 -18.89 10.16 -25.39
N THR A 383 -17.86 9.74 -24.64
CA THR A 383 -17.64 10.09 -23.24
C THR A 383 -16.46 11.05 -23.16
N LEU A 384 -16.69 12.21 -22.57
CA LEU A 384 -15.67 13.22 -22.27
C LEU A 384 -15.55 13.36 -20.76
N ASN A 385 -14.32 13.24 -20.24
CA ASN A 385 -14.01 13.53 -18.85
C ASN A 385 -12.91 14.60 -18.81
N PHE A 386 -13.21 15.72 -18.19
CA PHE A 386 -12.27 16.81 -17.91
C PHE A 386 -12.11 16.91 -16.40
N GLY A 387 -10.87 17.05 -15.93
CA GLY A 387 -10.65 17.16 -14.49
C GLY A 387 -9.35 17.89 -14.16
N THR A 388 -9.27 18.27 -12.89
CA THR A 388 -8.09 18.89 -12.29
C THR A 388 -7.95 18.46 -10.85
N MET A 389 -6.71 18.44 -10.35
CA MET A 389 -6.37 18.24 -8.96
C MET A 389 -5.36 19.31 -8.55
N PHE A 390 -5.49 19.77 -7.33
CA PHE A 390 -4.49 20.57 -6.64
C PHE A 390 -4.22 19.94 -5.28
N SER A 391 -2.95 19.85 -4.89
CA SER A 391 -2.56 19.39 -3.55
C SER A 391 -1.46 20.27 -2.96
N SER A 392 -1.42 20.33 -1.64
CA SER A 392 -0.38 21.01 -0.85
C SER A 392 -0.06 20.19 0.39
N TYR A 393 1.19 19.83 0.52
CA TYR A 393 1.74 19.09 1.65
C TYR A 393 2.78 19.92 2.38
N THR A 394 2.83 19.77 3.70
CA THR A 394 3.90 20.29 4.56
C THR A 394 4.23 19.21 5.60
N GLY A 395 5.49 18.84 5.72
CA GLY A 395 6.00 17.88 6.70
C GLY A 395 7.14 18.49 7.50
N ASP A 396 7.02 18.45 8.82
CA ASP A 396 8.06 18.80 9.78
C ASP A 396 8.75 17.53 10.27
N HIS A 397 10.04 17.38 9.97
CA HIS A 397 10.88 16.27 10.41
C HIS A 397 11.84 16.76 11.46
N TYR A 398 11.90 16.10 12.62
CA TYR A 398 12.83 16.46 13.69
C TYR A 398 13.19 15.27 14.58
N GLY A 399 14.42 15.29 15.12
CA GLY A 399 14.88 14.31 16.09
C GLY A 399 14.90 14.88 17.49
N GLU A 400 14.40 14.14 18.48
CA GLU A 400 14.44 14.47 19.90
C GLU A 400 15.33 13.49 20.65
N LEU A 401 16.26 14.01 21.45
CA LEU A 401 17.04 13.22 22.41
C LEU A 401 16.19 12.99 23.67
N ILE A 402 15.83 11.74 23.94
CA ILE A 402 15.00 11.36 25.09
C ILE A 402 15.87 11.03 26.31
N PHE A 403 16.98 10.30 26.06
CA PHE A 403 17.93 9.88 27.08
C PHE A 403 19.33 9.83 26.51
N ALA A 404 20.32 10.15 27.31
CA ALA A 404 21.72 9.92 27.06
C ALA A 404 22.42 9.50 28.38
N ALA A 405 23.14 8.37 28.35
CA ALA A 405 23.85 7.88 29.52
C ALA A 405 24.98 8.83 29.91
N ASN A 406 25.63 9.43 28.92
CA ASN A 406 26.67 10.45 29.08
C ASN A 406 26.25 11.73 28.40
N ALA A 407 26.19 12.85 29.13
CA ALA A 407 25.90 14.16 28.56
C ALA A 407 26.54 15.26 29.40
N SER A 408 27.22 16.22 28.77
CA SER A 408 27.79 17.40 29.44
C SER A 408 26.80 18.55 29.50
N ALA A 409 25.92 18.64 28.54
CA ALA A 409 24.88 19.63 28.39
C ALA A 409 23.77 19.03 27.53
N GLY A 410 22.61 19.63 27.56
CA GLY A 410 21.44 19.15 26.84
C GLY A 410 20.30 18.87 27.83
N LEU A 411 19.09 19.07 27.37
CA LEU A 411 17.87 18.79 28.12
C LEU A 411 17.12 17.64 27.42
N PRO A 412 16.37 16.82 28.15
CA PRO A 412 15.46 15.87 27.54
C PRO A 412 14.54 16.56 26.54
N ARG A 413 14.42 16.00 25.35
CA ARG A 413 13.65 16.50 24.20
C ARG A 413 14.26 17.69 23.46
N ASP A 414 15.55 17.99 23.66
CA ASP A 414 16.25 18.89 22.76
C ASP A 414 16.29 18.27 21.36
N ARG A 415 16.04 19.10 20.33
CA ARG A 415 16.08 18.68 18.95
C ARG A 415 17.52 18.67 18.44
N PHE A 416 17.94 17.54 17.91
CA PHE A 416 19.29 17.41 17.34
C PHE A 416 19.31 17.55 15.81
N TYR A 417 18.15 17.46 15.15
CA TYR A 417 17.93 17.92 13.77
C TYR A 417 16.52 18.44 13.61
N GLU A 418 16.35 19.30 12.61
CA GLU A 418 15.03 19.84 12.24
C GLU A 418 15.04 20.29 10.78
N ASN A 419 14.02 19.89 10.01
CA ASN A 419 13.81 20.33 8.66
C ASN A 419 12.34 20.33 8.30
N ARG A 420 12.01 21.05 7.22
CA ARG A 420 10.64 21.15 6.70
C ARG A 420 10.61 20.85 5.22
N GLY A 421 9.81 19.85 4.83
CA GLY A 421 9.41 19.58 3.47
C GLY A 421 8.12 20.30 3.09
N LYS A 422 8.03 20.82 1.88
CA LYS A 422 6.81 21.39 1.31
C LYS A 422 6.69 20.98 -0.15
N LYS A 423 5.58 20.34 -0.49
CA LYS A 423 5.30 19.93 -1.87
C LYS A 423 3.93 20.42 -2.31
N THR A 424 3.90 21.04 -3.50
CA THR A 424 2.63 21.45 -4.13
C THR A 424 2.55 20.81 -5.49
N GLU A 425 1.38 20.29 -5.84
CA GLU A 425 1.12 19.71 -7.14
C GLU A 425 -0.19 20.23 -7.70
N GLY A 426 -0.17 20.56 -9.00
CA GLY A 426 -1.35 20.79 -9.80
C GLY A 426 -1.36 19.89 -11.01
N ASN A 427 -2.49 19.26 -11.32
CA ASN A 427 -2.66 18.58 -12.60
C ASN A 427 -3.98 18.94 -13.25
N ILE A 428 -3.97 18.87 -14.58
CA ILE A 428 -5.15 19.04 -15.42
C ILE A 428 -5.15 17.94 -16.46
N TYR A 429 -6.31 17.34 -16.72
CA TYR A 429 -6.44 16.29 -17.73
C TYR A 429 -7.76 16.40 -18.51
N ALA A 430 -7.72 15.87 -19.74
CA ALA A 430 -8.89 15.69 -20.57
C ALA A 430 -8.86 14.30 -21.23
N LYS A 431 -9.91 13.50 -21.00
CA LYS A 431 -10.06 12.17 -21.57
C LYS A 431 -11.25 12.14 -22.51
N VAL A 432 -11.08 11.51 -23.66
CA VAL A 432 -12.15 11.24 -24.64
C VAL A 432 -12.15 9.76 -24.96
N ASN A 433 -13.30 9.13 -24.80
CA ASN A 433 -13.57 7.82 -25.35
C ASN A 433 -14.69 7.96 -26.38
N HIS A 434 -14.40 7.63 -27.65
CA HIS A 434 -15.34 7.78 -28.76
C HIS A 434 -15.52 6.47 -29.50
N GLN A 435 -16.76 5.96 -29.54
CA GLN A 435 -17.12 4.83 -30.36
C GLN A 435 -17.28 5.28 -31.81
N LEU A 436 -16.27 4.99 -32.65
CA LEU A 436 -16.23 5.35 -34.05
C LEU A 436 -17.33 4.63 -34.88
N ASN A 437 -17.57 3.37 -34.54
CA ASN A 437 -18.63 2.50 -35.08
C ASN A 437 -18.78 1.29 -34.13
N ASP A 438 -19.61 0.31 -34.50
CA ASP A 438 -19.88 -0.87 -33.66
C ASP A 438 -18.64 -1.73 -33.41
N LEU A 439 -17.60 -1.62 -34.25
CA LEU A 439 -16.37 -2.41 -34.13
C LEU A 439 -15.24 -1.68 -33.44
N PHE A 440 -15.15 -0.35 -33.55
CA PHE A 440 -13.99 0.42 -33.10
C PHE A 440 -14.36 1.53 -32.13
N SER A 441 -13.63 1.59 -31.03
CA SER A 441 -13.61 2.73 -30.09
C SER A 441 -12.19 3.31 -30.01
N ALA A 442 -12.06 4.62 -29.98
CA ALA A 442 -10.81 5.36 -29.86
C ALA A 442 -10.75 6.05 -28.47
N TYR A 443 -9.60 6.00 -27.84
CA TYR A 443 -9.32 6.61 -26.55
C TYR A 443 -8.17 7.59 -26.65
N LEU A 444 -8.33 8.77 -26.06
CA LEU A 444 -7.29 9.81 -25.92
C LEU A 444 -7.38 10.37 -24.50
N ASP A 445 -6.24 10.46 -23.81
CA ASP A 445 -6.12 11.03 -22.49
C ASP A 445 -4.85 11.88 -22.42
N LEU A 446 -5.00 13.17 -22.17
CA LEU A 446 -3.92 14.14 -22.09
C LEU A 446 -3.87 14.71 -20.68
N GLN A 447 -2.72 14.63 -20.04
CA GLN A 447 -2.48 15.16 -18.71
C GLN A 447 -1.24 16.05 -18.70
N TYR A 448 -1.33 17.16 -17.98
CA TYR A 448 -0.18 17.98 -17.61
C TYR A 448 -0.12 18.09 -16.08
N ARG A 449 1.08 17.86 -15.52
CA ARG A 449 1.37 17.97 -14.08
C ARG A 449 2.44 19.03 -13.86
N SER A 450 2.25 19.87 -12.84
CA SER A 450 3.23 20.83 -12.35
C SER A 450 3.47 20.59 -10.88
N ILE A 451 4.72 20.40 -10.48
CA ILE A 451 5.12 20.05 -9.13
C ILE A 451 6.21 21.03 -8.70
N SER A 452 6.10 21.53 -7.47
CA SER A 452 7.18 22.24 -6.77
C SER A 452 7.44 21.52 -5.46
N TYR A 453 8.71 21.18 -5.19
CA TYR A 453 9.15 20.51 -3.97
C TYR A 453 10.34 21.24 -3.37
N THR A 454 10.22 21.63 -2.12
CA THR A 454 11.30 22.22 -1.33
C THR A 454 11.46 21.48 -0.02
N ALA A 455 12.70 21.20 0.40
CA ALA A 455 12.99 20.71 1.74
C ALA A 455 14.26 21.41 2.25
N LEU A 456 14.18 22.00 3.45
CA LEU A 456 15.26 22.82 3.99
C LEU A 456 15.43 22.57 5.50
N GLY A 457 16.67 22.47 5.94
CA GLY A 457 17.06 22.32 7.34
C GLY A 457 18.17 21.29 7.52
N THR A 458 18.21 20.65 8.68
CA THR A 458 19.17 19.58 8.99
C THR A 458 18.49 18.21 8.97
N VAL A 459 19.22 17.20 8.53
CA VAL A 459 18.82 15.80 8.60
C VAL A 459 19.68 14.95 9.48
N LYS A 460 19.97 14.08 9.89
CA LYS A 460 21.00 13.33 10.62
C LYS A 460 22.06 14.25 11.28
N GLY A 461 21.70 14.86 12.40
CA GLY A 461 22.59 15.75 13.13
C GLY A 461 22.94 17.01 12.33
N PRO A 462 24.23 17.30 12.06
CA PRO A 462 24.64 18.54 11.37
C PRO A 462 24.50 18.48 9.84
N ALA A 463 24.14 17.36 9.23
CA ALA A 463 23.97 17.25 7.80
C ALA A 463 22.78 18.11 7.34
N ASN A 464 22.93 18.81 6.21
CA ASN A 464 21.87 19.66 5.68
C ASN A 464 21.12 18.95 4.55
N ILE A 465 19.82 19.22 4.48
CA ILE A 465 19.00 18.99 3.29
C ILE A 465 18.64 20.34 2.66
N ASP A 466 18.81 20.48 1.37
CA ASP A 466 18.48 21.69 0.59
C ASP A 466 17.95 21.25 -0.78
N ILE A 467 16.64 21.13 -0.87
CA ILE A 467 15.93 20.74 -2.10
C ILE A 467 15.09 21.93 -2.55
N ASP A 468 15.22 22.32 -3.81
CA ASP A 468 14.37 23.32 -4.48
C ASP A 468 14.17 22.90 -5.94
N GLU A 469 13.15 22.05 -6.15
CA GLU A 469 12.89 21.40 -7.41
C GLU A 469 11.53 21.75 -7.99
N ASN A 470 11.49 21.93 -9.31
CA ASN A 470 10.27 22.22 -10.06
C ASN A 470 10.19 21.32 -11.28
N TYR A 471 9.05 20.62 -11.44
CA TYR A 471 8.82 19.72 -12.56
C TYR A 471 7.57 20.09 -13.33
N GLY A 472 7.63 19.91 -14.66
CA GLY A 472 6.50 20.04 -15.57
C GLY A 472 6.42 18.82 -16.47
N PHE A 473 5.39 17.97 -16.32
CA PHE A 473 5.27 16.70 -17.02
C PHE A 473 4.05 16.67 -17.93
N PHE A 474 4.26 16.28 -19.18
CA PHE A 474 3.19 16.02 -20.14
C PHE A 474 3.05 14.51 -20.36
N ASN A 475 1.90 13.94 -20.03
CA ASN A 475 1.62 12.52 -20.01
C ASN A 475 0.48 12.17 -20.99
N PRO A 476 0.75 12.04 -22.30
CA PRO A 476 -0.24 11.63 -23.29
C PRO A 476 -0.49 10.12 -23.22
N LYS A 477 -1.74 9.72 -23.43
CA LYS A 477 -2.15 8.32 -23.55
C LYS A 477 -3.12 8.20 -24.72
N VAL A 478 -2.96 7.16 -25.51
CA VAL A 478 -3.82 6.88 -26.66
C VAL A 478 -4.08 5.39 -26.76
N GLY A 479 -5.25 5.02 -27.22
CA GLY A 479 -5.57 3.63 -27.44
C GLY A 479 -6.78 3.41 -28.32
N MET A 480 -6.97 2.15 -28.67
CA MET A 480 -8.08 1.72 -29.50
C MET A 480 -8.60 0.36 -29.01
N VAL A 481 -9.89 0.19 -29.02
CA VAL A 481 -10.56 -1.09 -28.77
C VAL A 481 -11.25 -1.55 -30.05
N TYR A 482 -11.01 -2.80 -30.43
CA TYR A 482 -11.65 -3.48 -31.53
C TYR A 482 -12.60 -4.57 -31.00
N ASN A 483 -13.90 -4.36 -31.17
CA ASN A 483 -14.97 -5.29 -30.78
C ASN A 483 -15.30 -6.19 -31.95
N PHE A 484 -14.61 -7.31 -32.15
CA PHE A 484 -14.92 -8.16 -33.31
C PHE A 484 -16.16 -9.04 -33.10
N ASN A 485 -16.66 -9.16 -31.87
CA ASN A 485 -18.02 -9.59 -31.54
C ASN A 485 -18.33 -9.20 -30.07
N PRO A 486 -19.61 -9.35 -29.60
CA PRO A 486 -20.00 -8.92 -28.26
C PRO A 486 -19.22 -9.58 -27.10
N LYS A 487 -18.57 -10.73 -27.35
CA LYS A 487 -17.82 -11.48 -26.33
C LYS A 487 -16.32 -11.27 -26.40
N ASN A 488 -15.79 -10.73 -27.49
CA ASN A 488 -14.37 -10.64 -27.73
C ASN A 488 -13.96 -9.25 -28.14
N LYS A 489 -13.00 -8.69 -27.41
CA LYS A 489 -12.42 -7.38 -27.65
C LYS A 489 -10.89 -7.50 -27.69
N LEU A 490 -10.27 -6.80 -28.64
CA LEU A 490 -8.83 -6.54 -28.65
C LEU A 490 -8.61 -5.07 -28.32
N TYR A 491 -7.56 -4.77 -27.58
CA TYR A 491 -7.17 -3.38 -27.37
C TYR A 491 -5.67 -3.21 -27.59
N LEU A 492 -5.31 -2.01 -28.00
CA LEU A 492 -3.94 -1.53 -28.10
C LEU A 492 -3.85 -0.19 -27.42
N SER A 493 -2.87 0.02 -26.58
CA SER A 493 -2.62 1.31 -25.93
C SER A 493 -1.14 1.67 -25.91
N PHE A 494 -0.91 2.97 -25.88
CA PHE A 494 0.35 3.63 -25.57
C PHE A 494 0.08 4.66 -24.48
N ALA A 495 0.94 4.69 -23.47
CA ALA A 495 0.89 5.67 -22.41
C ALA A 495 2.31 6.14 -22.07
N ARG A 496 2.47 7.46 -21.91
CA ARG A 496 3.68 8.04 -21.31
C ARG A 496 3.36 8.55 -19.92
N ALA A 497 4.26 8.29 -18.98
CA ALA A 497 4.21 8.82 -17.64
C ALA A 497 5.59 9.31 -17.20
N HIS A 498 5.59 10.33 -16.33
CA HIS A 498 6.79 10.82 -15.66
C HIS A 498 6.56 10.79 -14.15
N ARG A 499 7.66 10.63 -13.41
CA ARG A 499 7.65 10.62 -11.97
C ARG A 499 8.86 11.38 -11.43
N GLU A 500 8.60 12.28 -10.50
CA GLU A 500 9.62 12.98 -9.73
C GLU A 500 10.27 12.06 -8.70
N PRO A 501 11.54 12.31 -8.32
CA PRO A 501 12.19 11.62 -7.20
C PRO A 501 11.45 11.87 -5.87
N ILE A 502 11.65 10.97 -4.92
CA ILE A 502 11.16 11.11 -3.55
C ILE A 502 12.24 11.72 -2.66
N ARG A 503 11.87 12.10 -1.43
CA ARG A 503 12.80 12.68 -0.45
C ARG A 503 14.06 11.85 -0.26
N ASP A 504 13.92 10.55 -0.01
CA ASP A 504 15.06 9.65 0.24
C ASP A 504 16.04 9.59 -0.95
N ASP A 505 15.54 9.75 -2.18
CA ASP A 505 16.41 9.77 -3.36
C ASP A 505 17.36 11.00 -3.33
N PHE A 506 16.87 12.16 -2.87
CA PHE A 506 17.68 13.38 -2.72
C PHE A 506 18.66 13.29 -1.55
N GLU A 507 18.35 12.56 -0.50
CA GLU A 507 19.25 12.32 0.61
C GLU A 507 20.44 11.42 0.21
N GLN A 508 20.29 10.65 -0.88
CA GLN A 508 21.37 9.81 -1.45
C GLN A 508 22.19 10.50 -2.54
N GLY A 509 21.70 11.59 -3.12
CA GLY A 509 22.42 12.28 -4.19
C GLY A 509 21.58 13.26 -5.01
N ASN A 510 21.88 13.36 -6.30
CA ASN A 510 21.17 14.23 -7.24
C ASN A 510 20.32 13.38 -8.21
N PRO A 511 19.14 12.94 -7.82
CA PRO A 511 18.32 12.06 -8.63
C PRO A 511 17.68 12.79 -9.81
N MET A 512 17.49 12.08 -10.92
CA MET A 512 16.75 12.54 -12.09
C MET A 512 15.33 11.99 -12.09
N PRO A 513 14.34 12.75 -12.63
CA PRO A 513 12.99 12.22 -12.79
C PRO A 513 12.95 11.07 -13.78
N GLU A 514 12.03 10.14 -13.55
CA GLU A 514 11.82 8.96 -14.37
C GLU A 514 10.86 9.26 -15.54
N GLU A 515 11.11 8.64 -16.70
CA GLU A 515 10.18 8.58 -17.82
C GLU A 515 9.84 7.11 -18.13
N LEU A 516 8.57 6.84 -18.36
CA LEU A 516 8.07 5.53 -18.79
C LEU A 516 7.25 5.67 -20.07
N ASN A 517 7.55 4.83 -21.05
CA ASN A 517 6.71 4.57 -22.21
C ASN A 517 6.14 3.15 -22.09
N ASP A 518 4.83 3.03 -21.95
CA ASP A 518 4.10 1.77 -21.74
C ASP A 518 3.26 1.44 -22.97
N PHE A 519 3.50 0.27 -23.56
CA PHE A 519 2.79 -0.27 -24.71
C PHE A 519 2.06 -1.53 -24.28
N GLU A 520 0.75 -1.59 -24.50
CA GLU A 520 -0.04 -2.77 -24.16
C GLU A 520 -0.88 -3.27 -25.34
N LEU A 521 -0.95 -4.59 -25.49
CA LEU A 521 -1.84 -5.29 -26.42
C LEU A 521 -2.62 -6.33 -25.63
N GLY A 522 -3.94 -6.19 -25.55
CA GLY A 522 -4.76 -7.11 -24.79
C GLY A 522 -5.90 -7.73 -25.58
N TRP A 523 -6.24 -8.96 -25.22
CA TRP A 523 -7.44 -9.65 -25.67
C TRP A 523 -8.31 -9.97 -24.46
N ARG A 524 -9.56 -9.48 -24.49
CA ARG A 524 -10.57 -9.71 -23.46
C ARG A 524 -11.71 -10.55 -24.04
N PHE A 525 -12.02 -11.64 -23.35
CA PHE A 525 -13.19 -12.48 -23.62
C PHE A 525 -14.17 -12.37 -22.43
N THR A 526 -15.44 -12.06 -22.72
CA THR A 526 -16.51 -11.98 -21.72
C THR A 526 -17.68 -12.86 -22.17
N GLY A 527 -17.80 -14.02 -21.54
CA GLY A 527 -18.90 -14.96 -21.76
C GLY A 527 -19.83 -15.00 -20.55
N GLU A 528 -20.94 -15.75 -20.65
CA GLU A 528 -21.93 -15.86 -19.56
C GLU A 528 -21.37 -16.51 -18.27
N LYS A 529 -20.42 -17.43 -18.40
CA LYS A 529 -19.88 -18.24 -17.30
C LYS A 529 -18.37 -18.13 -17.18
N SER A 530 -17.73 -17.30 -17.99
CA SER A 530 -16.29 -17.19 -18.00
C SER A 530 -15.83 -15.85 -18.55
N THR A 531 -14.81 -15.30 -17.93
CA THR A 531 -14.05 -14.17 -18.45
C THR A 531 -12.59 -14.58 -18.60
N PHE A 532 -11.90 -14.01 -19.58
CA PHE A 532 -10.49 -14.22 -19.78
C PHE A 532 -9.85 -12.95 -20.31
N LEU A 533 -8.67 -12.62 -19.77
CA LEU A 533 -7.81 -11.53 -20.23
C LEU A 533 -6.41 -12.09 -20.53
N ALA A 534 -5.92 -11.79 -21.72
CA ALA A 534 -4.51 -11.92 -22.04
C ALA A 534 -3.96 -10.53 -22.38
N ASN A 535 -2.91 -10.10 -21.70
CA ASN A 535 -2.31 -8.79 -21.89
C ASN A 535 -0.80 -8.91 -22.08
N LEU A 536 -0.30 -8.47 -23.22
CA LEU A 536 1.13 -8.28 -23.51
C LEU A 536 1.47 -6.83 -23.20
N TYR A 537 2.52 -6.59 -22.40
CA TYR A 537 3.00 -5.25 -22.09
C TYR A 537 4.50 -5.10 -22.35
N PHE A 538 4.89 -3.90 -22.75
CA PHE A 538 6.29 -3.49 -22.86
C PHE A 538 6.43 -2.10 -22.24
N MET A 539 7.12 -2.05 -21.11
CA MET A 539 7.39 -0.86 -20.33
C MET A 539 8.87 -0.47 -20.52
N ASP A 540 9.12 0.63 -21.21
CA ASP A 540 10.46 1.17 -21.51
C ASP A 540 10.74 2.40 -20.66
N TYR A 541 11.76 2.32 -19.81
CA TYR A 541 12.12 3.33 -18.85
C TYR A 541 13.40 4.06 -19.22
N THR A 542 13.38 5.38 -18.99
CA THR A 542 14.57 6.23 -18.99
C THR A 542 14.76 6.80 -17.59
N ASN A 543 15.99 6.72 -17.08
CA ASN A 543 16.39 7.18 -15.74
C ASN A 543 15.52 6.56 -14.61
N GLN A 544 15.12 5.28 -14.74
CA GLN A 544 14.36 4.62 -13.68
C GLN A 544 15.16 4.65 -12.37
N LEU A 545 14.52 5.06 -11.27
CA LEU A 545 15.03 4.95 -9.91
C LEU A 545 14.77 3.51 -9.42
N VAL A 546 15.71 2.61 -9.67
CA VAL A 546 15.60 1.20 -9.28
C VAL A 546 16.02 1.00 -7.83
N LEU A 547 15.43 0.02 -7.15
CA LEU A 547 15.88 -0.39 -5.83
C LEU A 547 17.30 -0.95 -5.92
N THR A 548 18.23 -0.37 -5.17
CA THR A 548 19.63 -0.87 -5.11
C THR A 548 19.71 -2.23 -4.43
N GLY A 549 18.73 -2.55 -3.61
CA GLY A 549 18.70 -3.65 -2.68
C GLY A 549 19.01 -3.21 -1.25
N ALA A 550 19.77 -2.14 -1.05
CA ALA A 550 20.09 -1.60 0.26
C ALA A 550 18.86 -0.90 0.91
N ILE A 551 18.93 -0.77 2.22
CA ILE A 551 17.96 -0.04 3.06
C ILE A 551 18.68 1.06 3.84
N ASN A 552 17.93 2.09 4.23
CA ASN A 552 18.42 3.13 5.14
C ASN A 552 18.30 2.68 6.61
N ASP A 553 18.61 3.57 7.52
CA ASP A 553 18.62 3.36 8.97
C ASP A 553 17.22 3.04 9.58
N VAL A 554 16.15 3.30 8.85
CA VAL A 554 14.76 2.96 9.25
C VAL A 554 14.14 1.89 8.34
N GLY A 555 14.96 1.08 7.66
CA GLY A 555 14.50 -0.03 6.82
C GLY A 555 13.87 0.37 5.47
N ALA A 556 13.84 1.66 5.12
CA ALA A 556 13.29 2.09 3.84
C ALA A 556 14.26 1.76 2.68
N PRO A 557 13.75 1.20 1.56
CA PRO A 557 14.60 0.81 0.43
C PRO A 557 15.24 1.99 -0.28
N LEU A 558 16.55 1.92 -0.51
CA LEU A 558 17.32 2.90 -1.27
C LEU A 558 17.21 2.68 -2.78
N ARG A 559 17.30 3.77 -3.54
CA ARG A 559 17.19 3.77 -5.02
C ARG A 559 18.32 4.56 -5.67
N GLU A 560 18.58 4.19 -6.92
CA GLU A 560 19.50 4.93 -7.79
C GLU A 560 18.96 5.00 -9.22
N ASN A 561 19.29 6.06 -9.97
CA ASN A 561 18.95 6.13 -11.37
C ASN A 561 19.80 5.15 -12.20
N VAL A 562 19.13 4.30 -12.96
CA VAL A 562 19.75 3.56 -14.06
C VAL A 562 19.41 4.22 -15.39
N GLY A 563 20.33 4.25 -16.34
CA GLY A 563 20.16 4.95 -17.61
C GLY A 563 18.92 4.45 -18.36
N LYS A 564 18.87 3.14 -18.66
CA LYS A 564 17.75 2.50 -19.33
C LYS A 564 17.41 1.18 -18.66
N SER A 565 16.12 0.90 -18.61
CA SER A 565 15.62 -0.39 -18.17
C SER A 565 14.31 -0.75 -18.88
N SER A 566 13.92 -2.00 -18.87
CA SER A 566 12.66 -2.42 -19.49
C SER A 566 12.00 -3.59 -18.77
N ARG A 567 10.68 -3.67 -18.92
CA ARG A 567 9.85 -4.79 -18.50
C ARG A 567 9.00 -5.25 -19.67
N LEU A 568 9.20 -6.48 -20.11
CA LEU A 568 8.40 -7.12 -21.15
C LEU A 568 7.71 -8.33 -20.55
N GLY A 569 6.39 -8.43 -20.67
CA GLY A 569 5.68 -9.56 -20.10
C GLY A 569 4.32 -9.84 -20.70
N ILE A 570 3.79 -11.01 -20.38
CA ILE A 570 2.44 -11.44 -20.67
C ILE A 570 1.71 -11.78 -19.37
N GLU A 571 0.51 -11.26 -19.21
CA GLU A 571 -0.42 -11.56 -18.13
C GLU A 571 -1.61 -12.32 -18.68
N LEU A 572 -1.94 -13.42 -18.04
CA LEU A 572 -3.13 -14.22 -18.30
C LEU A 572 -3.98 -14.26 -17.04
N GLU A 573 -5.26 -13.92 -17.16
CA GLU A 573 -6.21 -13.91 -16.04
C GLU A 573 -7.52 -14.52 -16.51
N GLY A 574 -8.12 -15.39 -15.71
CA GLY A 574 -9.39 -16.03 -16.03
C GLY A 574 -10.31 -16.13 -14.82
N ASN A 575 -11.62 -16.11 -15.08
CA ASN A 575 -12.66 -16.45 -14.12
C ASN A 575 -13.64 -17.41 -14.79
N PHE A 576 -13.72 -18.64 -14.31
CA PHE A 576 -14.48 -19.72 -14.92
C PHE A 576 -15.46 -20.33 -13.92
N ALA A 577 -16.78 -20.23 -14.19
CA ALA A 577 -17.77 -21.00 -13.49
C ALA A 577 -17.83 -22.42 -14.07
N LEU A 578 -17.32 -23.40 -13.31
CA LEU A 578 -17.26 -24.81 -13.69
C LEU A 578 -18.53 -25.54 -13.18
N GLY A 579 -19.67 -25.23 -13.78
CA GLY A 579 -20.99 -25.70 -13.36
C GLY A 579 -21.61 -24.76 -12.31
N SER A 580 -22.47 -25.31 -11.42
CA SER A 580 -23.23 -24.53 -10.43
C SER A 580 -22.55 -24.43 -9.06
N ARG A 581 -21.47 -25.16 -8.83
CA ARG A 581 -20.84 -25.29 -7.51
C ARG A 581 -19.37 -24.97 -7.48
N TRP A 582 -18.70 -24.93 -8.61
CA TRP A 582 -17.27 -24.71 -8.71
C TRP A 582 -16.98 -23.44 -9.49
N SER A 583 -16.04 -22.66 -9.02
CA SER A 583 -15.38 -21.60 -9.79
C SER A 583 -13.87 -21.73 -9.72
N TRP A 584 -13.21 -21.26 -10.77
CA TRP A 584 -11.77 -21.30 -10.93
C TRP A 584 -11.27 -19.96 -11.45
N GLN A 585 -10.34 -19.33 -10.72
CA GLN A 585 -9.78 -18.02 -11.01
C GLN A 585 -8.23 -18.15 -11.08
N PRO A 586 -7.68 -18.63 -12.20
CA PRO A 586 -6.25 -18.69 -12.41
C PRO A 586 -5.71 -17.36 -12.92
N ASN A 587 -4.44 -17.07 -12.57
CA ASN A 587 -3.67 -16.06 -13.26
C ASN A 587 -2.20 -16.47 -13.37
N LEU A 588 -1.51 -15.92 -14.39
CA LEU A 588 -0.10 -16.16 -14.66
C LEU A 588 0.51 -14.89 -15.29
N THR A 589 1.61 -14.44 -14.74
CA THR A 589 2.46 -13.41 -15.32
C THR A 589 3.82 -14.01 -15.63
N LEU A 590 4.24 -13.86 -16.88
CA LEU A 590 5.60 -14.20 -17.34
C LEU A 590 6.25 -12.92 -17.80
N SER A 591 7.45 -12.61 -17.30
CA SER A 591 8.12 -11.35 -17.64
C SER A 591 9.63 -11.47 -17.71
N SER A 592 10.22 -10.57 -18.50
CA SER A 592 11.66 -10.29 -18.54
C SER A 592 11.86 -8.84 -18.12
N ASN A 593 12.56 -8.64 -17.01
CA ASN A 593 12.78 -7.34 -16.39
C ASN A 593 14.29 -7.08 -16.35
N ARG A 594 14.78 -6.05 -17.09
CA ARG A 594 16.20 -5.86 -17.33
C ARG A 594 16.65 -4.41 -17.17
N ASN A 595 17.79 -4.21 -16.52
CA ASN A 595 18.64 -3.05 -16.73
C ASN A 595 19.42 -3.24 -18.04
N HIS A 596 19.70 -2.15 -18.73
CA HIS A 596 20.49 -2.15 -19.97
C HIS A 596 21.77 -1.37 -19.76
N ASP A 597 22.91 -1.95 -20.22
CA ASP A 597 24.23 -1.34 -20.11
C ASP A 597 24.54 -0.90 -18.66
N TYR A 598 24.36 -1.84 -17.69
CA TYR A 598 24.50 -1.56 -16.26
C TYR A 598 25.99 -1.59 -15.85
N TYR A 599 26.45 -0.53 -15.25
CA TYR A 599 27.82 -0.38 -14.73
C TYR A 599 27.82 -0.50 -13.20
N PHE A 600 28.80 -1.20 -12.67
CA PHE A 600 28.99 -1.36 -11.24
C PHE A 600 30.49 -1.27 -10.88
N GLU A 601 30.82 -0.55 -9.81
CA GLU A 601 32.18 -0.51 -9.29
C GLU A 601 32.40 -1.69 -8.36
N ARG A 602 33.33 -2.57 -8.73
CA ARG A 602 33.72 -3.74 -7.94
C ARG A 602 35.24 -3.74 -7.77
N ASP A 603 35.71 -3.89 -6.51
CA ASP A 603 37.11 -3.90 -6.15
C ASP A 603 37.85 -2.63 -6.67
N GLY A 604 37.21 -1.47 -6.52
CA GLY A 604 37.72 -0.18 -6.98
C GLY A 604 37.79 -0.02 -8.50
N LYS A 605 37.08 -0.90 -9.26
CA LYS A 605 37.10 -0.88 -10.71
C LYS A 605 35.69 -0.87 -11.30
N LEU A 606 35.37 0.18 -12.05
CA LEU A 606 34.11 0.25 -12.80
C LEU A 606 34.06 -0.84 -13.87
N THR A 607 33.05 -1.70 -13.80
CA THR A 607 32.85 -2.85 -14.68
C THR A 607 31.51 -2.77 -15.39
N ASP A 608 31.51 -3.00 -16.69
CA ASP A 608 30.29 -3.14 -17.49
C ASP A 608 29.72 -4.56 -17.26
N LEU A 609 28.55 -4.65 -16.66
CA LEU A 609 27.83 -5.91 -16.41
C LEU A 609 26.84 -6.24 -17.55
N GLY A 610 26.67 -5.33 -18.53
CA GLY A 610 25.73 -5.49 -19.63
C GLY A 610 24.27 -5.46 -19.14
N ASN A 611 23.46 -6.43 -19.57
CA ASN A 611 22.04 -6.49 -19.21
C ASN A 611 21.84 -7.33 -17.96
N THR A 612 21.53 -6.70 -16.83
CA THR A 612 21.27 -7.35 -15.55
C THR A 612 19.77 -7.46 -15.23
N HIS A 613 19.40 -8.25 -14.24
CA HIS A 613 18.02 -8.31 -13.76
C HIS A 613 17.67 -7.06 -12.95
N LEU A 614 16.45 -6.56 -13.11
CA LEU A 614 15.90 -5.57 -12.20
C LEU A 614 15.62 -6.22 -10.85
N SER A 615 16.02 -5.54 -9.76
CA SER A 615 15.76 -5.99 -8.40
C SER A 615 14.26 -6.26 -8.14
N PHE A 616 13.97 -7.23 -7.30
CA PHE A 616 12.62 -7.63 -6.87
C PHE A 616 11.60 -7.85 -8.00
N SER A 617 12.08 -8.33 -9.15
CA SER A 617 11.29 -8.48 -10.37
C SER A 617 11.32 -9.92 -10.86
N PRO A 618 10.55 -10.85 -10.23
CA PRO A 618 10.54 -12.26 -10.60
C PRO A 618 10.02 -12.46 -12.03
N ALA A 619 10.62 -13.41 -12.75
CA ALA A 619 10.20 -13.71 -14.11
C ALA A 619 8.83 -14.41 -14.20
N VAL A 620 8.42 -15.09 -13.14
CA VAL A 620 7.16 -15.85 -13.09
C VAL A 620 6.41 -15.53 -11.81
N VAL A 621 5.16 -15.09 -11.94
CA VAL A 621 4.22 -14.94 -10.83
C VAL A 621 2.91 -15.60 -11.21
N ALA A 622 2.41 -16.53 -10.40
CA ALA A 622 1.13 -17.19 -10.66
C ALA A 622 0.24 -17.17 -9.43
N GLY A 623 -1.04 -17.03 -9.66
CA GLY A 623 -2.09 -17.10 -8.63
C GLY A 623 -3.21 -18.05 -9.08
N ASN A 624 -3.88 -18.66 -8.12
CA ASN A 624 -4.99 -19.57 -8.38
C ASN A 624 -5.96 -19.57 -7.22
N ILE A 625 -7.25 -19.40 -7.50
CA ILE A 625 -8.33 -19.57 -6.52
C ILE A 625 -9.31 -20.59 -7.06
N ILE A 626 -9.48 -21.71 -6.36
CA ILE A 626 -10.52 -22.70 -6.65
C ILE A 626 -11.54 -22.63 -5.54
N THR A 627 -12.77 -22.30 -5.88
CA THR A 627 -13.88 -22.23 -4.92
C THR A 627 -14.87 -23.36 -5.17
N TYR A 628 -15.27 -24.04 -4.10
CA TYR A 628 -16.34 -25.02 -4.08
C TYR A 628 -17.47 -24.54 -3.16
N GLN A 629 -18.65 -24.37 -3.72
CA GLN A 629 -19.85 -23.93 -3.01
C GLN A 629 -20.97 -24.96 -3.18
N PRO A 630 -21.01 -26.02 -2.35
CA PRO A 630 -21.98 -27.10 -2.47
C PRO A 630 -23.42 -26.61 -2.24
N GLU A 631 -23.58 -25.61 -1.40
CA GLU A 631 -24.82 -24.90 -1.09
C GLU A 631 -24.54 -23.41 -0.85
N SER A 632 -25.55 -22.56 -0.88
CA SER A 632 -25.41 -21.10 -0.76
C SER A 632 -24.75 -20.65 0.56
N LYS A 633 -24.79 -21.49 1.59
CA LYS A 633 -24.28 -21.17 2.93
C LYS A 633 -22.84 -21.57 3.19
N LEU A 634 -22.30 -22.52 2.43
CA LEU A 634 -20.96 -23.07 2.63
C LEU A 634 -20.08 -22.74 1.43
N ARG A 635 -18.97 -22.07 1.68
CA ARG A 635 -17.93 -21.76 0.68
C ARG A 635 -16.59 -22.32 1.16
N LEU A 636 -15.93 -23.08 0.30
CA LEU A 636 -14.58 -23.60 0.49
C LEU A 636 -13.71 -23.02 -0.64
N ALA A 637 -12.61 -22.36 -0.32
CA ALA A 637 -11.70 -21.84 -1.32
C ALA A 637 -10.26 -22.26 -1.02
N LEU A 638 -9.61 -22.85 -2.00
CA LEU A 638 -8.16 -23.09 -2.02
C LEU A 638 -7.50 -22.01 -2.85
N LEU A 639 -6.60 -21.25 -2.20
CA LEU A 639 -5.85 -20.18 -2.81
C LEU A 639 -4.40 -20.62 -2.91
N THR A 640 -3.77 -20.47 -4.08
CA THR A 640 -2.37 -20.87 -4.27
C THR A 640 -1.62 -19.75 -4.96
N LYS A 641 -0.43 -19.45 -4.47
CA LYS A 641 0.48 -18.43 -5.01
C LYS A 641 1.82 -19.08 -5.33
N TYR A 642 2.37 -18.77 -6.50
CA TYR A 642 3.75 -19.06 -6.87
C TYR A 642 4.47 -17.76 -7.22
N VAL A 643 5.65 -17.58 -6.68
CA VAL A 643 6.58 -16.50 -7.02
C VAL A 643 7.91 -17.14 -7.40
N GLY A 644 8.40 -16.81 -8.58
CA GLY A 644 9.69 -17.29 -9.08
C GLY A 644 10.87 -16.67 -8.33
N GLU A 645 12.04 -17.18 -8.60
CA GLU A 645 13.30 -16.62 -8.11
C GLU A 645 13.44 -15.14 -8.51
N GLN A 646 14.03 -14.33 -7.63
CA GLN A 646 14.26 -12.91 -7.87
C GLN A 646 15.55 -12.46 -7.19
N PHE A 647 16.18 -11.42 -7.71
CA PHE A 647 17.32 -10.77 -7.11
C PHE A 647 16.88 -9.59 -6.24
N MET A 648 17.54 -9.34 -5.12
CA MET A 648 17.32 -8.15 -4.28
C MET A 648 18.09 -6.95 -4.80
N GLY A 649 19.26 -7.17 -5.44
CA GLY A 649 20.09 -6.14 -6.09
C GLY A 649 20.08 -6.22 -7.61
N ASN A 650 20.82 -5.33 -8.26
CA ASN A 650 20.86 -5.19 -9.72
C ASN A 650 22.13 -5.77 -10.38
N ILE A 651 23.03 -6.44 -9.62
CA ILE A 651 24.33 -6.92 -10.10
C ILE A 651 24.36 -8.43 -10.38
N ASP A 652 23.20 -9.08 -10.38
CA ASP A 652 23.02 -10.53 -10.59
C ASP A 652 23.87 -11.41 -9.65
N SER A 653 24.15 -10.95 -8.44
CA SER A 653 24.88 -11.71 -7.42
C SER A 653 24.01 -12.84 -6.86
N ASP A 654 24.60 -14.05 -6.73
CA ASP A 654 23.93 -15.17 -6.07
C ASP A 654 23.61 -14.88 -4.60
N ASN A 655 24.37 -14.00 -3.92
CA ASN A 655 24.13 -13.58 -2.54
C ASN A 655 22.90 -12.66 -2.42
N SER A 656 22.44 -12.06 -3.53
CA SER A 656 21.27 -11.22 -3.57
C SER A 656 19.98 -11.98 -3.95
N LYS A 657 20.01 -13.32 -4.02
CA LYS A 657 18.93 -14.11 -4.57
C LYS A 657 17.92 -14.56 -3.53
N LEU A 658 16.63 -14.28 -3.77
CA LEU A 658 15.51 -14.89 -3.07
C LEU A 658 15.02 -16.11 -3.86
N SER A 659 14.91 -17.24 -3.17
CA SER A 659 14.44 -18.49 -3.77
C SER A 659 12.97 -18.42 -4.16
N ALA A 660 12.60 -19.13 -5.22
CA ALA A 660 11.20 -19.33 -5.60
C ALA A 660 10.42 -20.03 -4.48
N TYR A 661 9.13 -19.70 -4.36
CA TYR A 661 8.24 -20.34 -3.40
C TYR A 661 6.83 -20.55 -3.92
N THR A 662 6.16 -21.54 -3.35
CA THR A 662 4.72 -21.79 -3.55
C THR A 662 4.06 -21.78 -2.18
N ASN A 663 3.02 -20.98 -2.02
CA ASN A 663 2.20 -20.93 -0.82
C ASN A 663 0.74 -21.28 -1.15
N SER A 664 0.05 -21.97 -0.24
CA SER A 664 -1.37 -22.30 -0.40
C SER A 664 -2.12 -22.04 0.89
N ASP A 665 -3.27 -21.39 0.76
CA ASP A 665 -4.17 -21.06 1.86
C ASP A 665 -5.55 -21.73 1.65
N LEU A 666 -6.19 -22.09 2.73
CA LEU A 666 -7.55 -22.66 2.73
C LEU A 666 -8.49 -21.72 3.48
N ASN A 667 -9.52 -21.23 2.77
CA ASN A 667 -10.59 -20.43 3.38
C ASN A 667 -11.89 -21.25 3.39
N ILE A 668 -12.52 -21.33 4.58
CA ILE A 668 -13.82 -21.98 4.81
C ILE A 668 -14.75 -20.94 5.39
N ALA A 669 -15.86 -20.66 4.72
CA ALA A 669 -16.87 -19.72 5.20
C ALA A 669 -18.24 -20.42 5.27
N TYR A 670 -18.95 -20.21 6.36
CA TYR A 670 -20.28 -20.73 6.57
C TYR A 670 -21.22 -19.65 7.13
N GLN A 671 -22.37 -19.48 6.46
CA GLN A 671 -23.41 -18.54 6.87
C GLN A 671 -24.57 -19.28 7.53
N PHE A 672 -24.83 -18.99 8.80
CA PHE A 672 -26.04 -19.40 9.48
C PHE A 672 -27.18 -18.45 9.10
N LEU A 673 -28.33 -19.03 8.74
CA LEU A 673 -29.52 -18.27 8.37
C LEU A 673 -30.14 -17.53 9.54
N PRO A 674 -31.09 -16.60 9.31
CA PRO A 674 -31.63 -15.71 10.31
C PRO A 674 -32.12 -16.46 11.55
N MET A 675 -31.71 -15.97 12.72
CA MET A 675 -32.23 -16.30 14.03
C MET A 675 -33.05 -15.13 14.54
N ARG A 676 -33.85 -15.34 15.60
CA ARG A 676 -34.75 -14.31 16.13
C ARG A 676 -34.08 -12.94 16.37
N LEU A 677 -32.79 -12.91 16.67
CA LEU A 677 -32.03 -11.71 17.01
C LEU A 677 -31.08 -11.25 15.89
N PHE A 678 -30.65 -12.15 15.00
CA PHE A 678 -29.64 -11.88 13.98
C PHE A 678 -30.19 -12.08 12.57
N LYS A 679 -29.86 -11.19 11.65
CA LYS A 679 -30.11 -11.37 10.21
C LYS A 679 -29.25 -12.49 9.64
N SER A 680 -27.97 -12.52 10.03
CA SER A 680 -27.04 -13.63 9.75
C SER A 680 -25.97 -13.74 10.83
N ILE A 681 -25.36 -14.92 10.91
CA ILE A 681 -24.09 -15.16 11.61
C ILE A 681 -23.16 -15.81 10.60
N ASP A 682 -22.05 -15.14 10.27
CA ASP A 682 -21.08 -15.63 9.33
C ASP A 682 -19.83 -16.08 10.08
N VAL A 683 -19.39 -17.33 9.86
CA VAL A 683 -18.17 -17.89 10.44
C VAL A 683 -17.19 -18.15 9.32
N SER A 684 -15.96 -17.69 9.49
CA SER A 684 -14.89 -17.85 8.50
C SER A 684 -13.61 -18.34 9.16
N LEU A 685 -13.02 -19.37 8.59
CA LEU A 685 -11.71 -19.91 8.95
C LEU A 685 -10.76 -19.72 7.76
N LEU A 686 -9.64 -19.09 7.99
CA LEU A 686 -8.53 -19.00 7.05
C LEU A 686 -7.33 -19.72 7.64
N VAL A 687 -6.85 -20.75 6.96
CA VAL A 687 -5.61 -21.45 7.30
C VAL A 687 -4.58 -21.04 6.24
N ASN A 688 -3.63 -20.22 6.62
CA ASN A 688 -2.54 -19.77 5.78
C ASN A 688 -1.44 -20.83 5.73
N ASN A 689 -0.78 -20.91 4.58
CA ASN A 689 0.38 -21.78 4.34
C ASN A 689 0.14 -23.23 4.81
N ILE A 690 -0.95 -23.86 4.31
CA ILE A 690 -1.37 -25.21 4.71
C ILE A 690 -0.30 -26.29 4.47
N LEU A 691 0.65 -26.03 3.57
CA LEU A 691 1.76 -26.92 3.26
C LEU A 691 2.98 -26.67 4.17
N ASN A 692 2.90 -25.70 5.07
CA ASN A 692 3.96 -25.31 6.00
C ASN A 692 5.32 -25.04 5.32
N VAL A 693 5.29 -24.38 4.17
CA VAL A 693 6.50 -24.04 3.40
C VAL A 693 7.27 -22.93 4.14
N LYS A 694 8.57 -23.12 4.32
CA LYS A 694 9.46 -22.07 4.81
C LYS A 694 9.88 -21.21 3.63
N TYR A 695 9.48 -19.93 3.59
CA TYR A 695 9.80 -19.03 2.50
C TYR A 695 10.16 -17.62 2.99
N VAL A 696 10.77 -16.86 2.11
CA VAL A 696 11.14 -15.46 2.29
C VAL A 696 10.56 -14.68 1.12
N SER A 697 9.73 -13.68 1.38
CA SER A 697 9.09 -12.88 0.32
C SER A 697 9.81 -11.56 0.05
N ASN A 698 10.66 -11.13 0.98
CA ASN A 698 11.41 -9.88 0.94
C ASN A 698 12.77 -10.03 1.60
N GLY A 699 13.66 -9.09 1.32
CA GLY A 699 14.99 -9.01 1.90
C GLY A 699 15.65 -7.70 1.52
N TYR A 700 16.91 -7.55 1.86
CA TYR A 700 17.77 -6.48 1.39
C TYR A 700 19.15 -7.03 1.01
N PHE A 701 19.86 -6.27 0.18
CA PHE A 701 21.20 -6.60 -0.28
C PHE A 701 22.01 -5.31 -0.38
N TYR A 702 23.23 -5.34 0.08
CA TYR A 702 24.13 -4.20 0.04
C TYR A 702 25.55 -4.62 -0.30
N THR A 703 26.34 -3.66 -0.75
CA THR A 703 27.76 -3.81 -0.99
C THR A 703 28.49 -2.66 -0.30
N PHE A 704 29.69 -2.93 0.18
CA PHE A 704 30.62 -1.89 0.64
C PHE A 704 32.05 -2.28 0.26
N ASP A 705 32.90 -1.28 0.09
CA ASP A 705 34.30 -1.50 -0.22
C ASP A 705 35.14 -1.52 1.06
N ASP A 706 35.82 -2.66 1.28
CA ASP A 706 36.82 -2.82 2.34
C ASP A 706 38.18 -2.45 1.78
N ASP A 707 38.69 -1.28 2.18
CA ASP A 707 39.99 -0.74 1.83
C ASP A 707 40.97 -0.70 3.03
N TYR A 708 40.52 -1.20 4.19
CA TYR A 708 41.25 -1.16 5.47
C TYR A 708 41.82 -2.52 5.91
N SER A 709 41.17 -3.65 5.57
CA SER A 709 41.61 -4.99 5.97
C SER A 709 42.93 -5.41 5.28
N ASP A 710 43.14 -5.03 4.03
CA ASP A 710 44.37 -5.30 3.26
C ASP A 710 44.88 -3.98 2.63
N PRO A 711 45.83 -3.26 3.29
CA PRO A 711 46.23 -1.94 2.86
C PRO A 711 46.69 -1.88 1.40
N GLY A 712 46.05 -1.04 0.59
CA GLY A 712 46.33 -0.84 -0.81
C GLY A 712 45.53 -1.77 -1.76
N LYS A 713 44.58 -2.54 -1.23
CA LYS A 713 43.65 -3.34 -1.98
C LYS A 713 42.21 -3.00 -1.56
N VAL A 714 41.36 -2.65 -2.53
CA VAL A 714 39.92 -2.52 -2.33
C VAL A 714 39.27 -3.87 -2.62
N THR A 715 38.40 -4.32 -1.70
CA THR A 715 37.64 -5.54 -1.90
C THR A 715 36.16 -5.25 -1.64
N THR A 716 35.31 -5.43 -2.65
CA THR A 716 33.87 -5.26 -2.50
C THR A 716 33.25 -6.42 -1.74
N ILE A 717 32.70 -6.14 -0.57
CA ILE A 717 32.00 -7.09 0.30
C ILE A 717 30.50 -7.03 0.01
N GLU A 718 29.86 -8.18 -0.03
CA GLU A 718 28.42 -8.32 -0.24
C GLU A 718 27.74 -8.79 1.05
N GLY A 719 26.65 -8.14 1.43
CA GLY A 719 25.81 -8.53 2.55
C GLY A 719 24.33 -8.64 2.17
N SER A 720 23.59 -9.47 2.89
CA SER A 720 22.16 -9.63 2.67
C SER A 720 21.41 -9.96 3.95
N GLY A 721 20.17 -9.45 4.06
CA GLY A 721 19.25 -9.78 5.12
C GLY A 721 17.89 -10.23 4.55
N TYR A 722 17.16 -10.99 5.34
CA TYR A 722 15.97 -11.71 4.92
C TYR A 722 14.81 -11.47 5.86
N TYR A 723 13.58 -11.35 5.33
CA TYR A 723 12.33 -11.25 6.11
C TYR A 723 11.54 -12.56 6.00
N PRO A 724 11.72 -13.50 6.92
CA PRO A 724 11.08 -14.80 6.86
C PRO A 724 9.59 -14.71 7.14
N GLN A 725 8.81 -15.48 6.41
CA GLN A 725 7.36 -15.54 6.56
C GLN A 725 6.95 -16.76 7.40
N ALA A 726 5.79 -16.63 8.05
CA ALA A 726 5.24 -17.64 8.92
C ALA A 726 4.96 -18.97 8.20
N GLY A 727 5.15 -20.07 8.89
CA GLY A 727 4.68 -21.37 8.51
C GLY A 727 3.15 -21.46 8.57
N ILE A 728 2.60 -22.67 8.76
CA ILE A 728 1.16 -22.86 8.91
C ILE A 728 0.62 -22.07 10.09
N ASN A 729 -0.40 -21.26 9.84
CA ASN A 729 -1.08 -20.45 10.85
C ASN A 729 -2.55 -20.27 10.47
N PHE A 730 -3.38 -19.78 11.39
CA PHE A 730 -4.81 -19.64 11.12
C PHE A 730 -5.41 -18.36 11.71
N LEU A 731 -6.53 -17.93 11.13
CA LEU A 731 -7.42 -16.90 11.62
C LEU A 731 -8.86 -17.42 11.56
N LEU A 732 -9.61 -17.28 12.64
CA LEU A 732 -11.02 -17.67 12.77
C LEU A 732 -11.85 -16.44 13.09
N GLY A 733 -12.82 -16.14 12.24
CA GLY A 733 -13.72 -15.01 12.41
C GLY A 733 -15.16 -15.42 12.64
N ILE A 734 -15.87 -14.59 13.38
CA ILE A 734 -17.32 -14.66 13.55
C ILE A 734 -17.90 -13.24 13.40
N ASN A 735 -18.91 -13.12 12.56
CA ASN A 735 -19.59 -11.87 12.27
C ASN A 735 -21.08 -12.01 12.58
N PHE A 736 -21.60 -11.11 13.41
CA PHE A 736 -23.01 -11.02 13.79
C PHE A 736 -23.64 -9.81 13.10
N ARG A 737 -24.62 -10.04 12.26
CA ARG A 737 -25.39 -8.98 11.58
C ARG A 737 -26.79 -8.91 12.14
N PHE A 738 -27.21 -7.67 12.55
CA PHE A 738 -28.49 -7.36 13.16
C PHE A 738 -29.46 -6.65 12.21
#